data_67d4763ab850147a5589948b44121fb8
#
_entry.id   67d4763ab850147a5589948b44121fb8
#
_cell.length_a   1.000
_cell.length_b   1.000
_cell.length_c   1.000
_cell.angle_alpha   90.00
_cell.angle_beta   90.00
_cell.angle_gamma   90.00
#
_symmetry.space_group_name_H-M   'P 1'
#
loop_
_entity.id
_entity.type
_entity.pdbx_description
1 polymer ?
#
loop_
_entity_poly.entity_id
_entity_poly.type
_entity_poly.pdbx_seq_one_letter_code
_entity_poly.pdbx_strand_id
1 'polypeptide(L)'
;MNYYKKFSLPFVVFLTGACVLIIEIVATRILSPYYGNTIFTVSSVIGIVLAALSVGYYFGGKFADKYPTEKFFYSIILASGLSVILLHFLVLFLLPMLGYGLSITVGPLVSAILLFFLPSLLLGTLSPFAIKLQGQYFPEKGIGSIAGEIFFWSTFGSIFGSLFAGFVLIPQLGINQIIIAVAAVLIILGLFPLIKIGAYKKSIFKIALLSVAGIILVSVISQFKNNNVVYGHDGVYEKITIYDGQFAGRPARFFQQDRSASGAMFLDSDDPKDLTYDYTKYYSLYKIFNPEVKNALVIGGGAYSIPKALLKDLPNATVDVSEIEPSLYELAQKYFKVTKTERLNNYTDDGRRLLHDTDKKYDLIFSDVYYSLFSIPAHFTTQEFFKIAKDRLGNDGIFIANLIGDLSRQEPSLIMSEIKTFQSVFPNSYFFAVDAPDKIGSQNIIFVGYNSDKKIDFANPKITKDDNPIIQSLGRKSINLNRSEFSKYPILTDNFSPVEYLTSQVLQKSFSQQKFIDGDEMLALVDQQLRYGPRYLSATGHKDVQKFLIAEMDALTQETKIQTWQHTSPDGQKYELTNIIGRLYPTNEKRIILATHYDSKKFADKDAQNQSQSVPGANDSASGVAVLLELARILTNSHVLPGVGVDVVFFDGEEGEENQGGDYTNWKPLGSIYFAEHLSEIYGDKKPMGGIVLDMVCDKDLNISKEQSSTQNAFSQTKIFWDIAKKVDSNVFVDMIGPEIRDDHTPLNQAGVPSFLVIDFDYPPFHTTNDTVDKCSAKSLETVAGAILNYLYAVE
;
A
#
# COMPACT_ATOMS: atom_id res chain seq x y z
N MET A 1 -54.37 -23.84 15.68
CA MET A 1 -53.95 -22.73 14.84
C MET A 1 -53.32 -21.57 15.63
N ASN A 2 -53.78 -21.23 16.82
CA ASN A 2 -53.27 -20.11 17.63
C ASN A 2 -51.85 -20.32 18.23
N TYR A 3 -51.41 -21.54 18.54
CA TYR A 3 -50.10 -21.80 19.13
C TYR A 3 -48.93 -21.51 18.14
N TYR A 4 -49.06 -21.88 16.86
CA TYR A 4 -48.06 -21.57 15.83
C TYR A 4 -47.90 -20.07 15.59
N LYS A 5 -48.99 -19.29 15.61
CA LYS A 5 -48.94 -17.84 15.43
C LYS A 5 -48.33 -17.12 16.63
N LYS A 6 -48.42 -17.68 17.84
CA LYS A 6 -47.90 -17.06 19.08
C LYS A 6 -46.37 -16.98 19.08
N PHE A 7 -45.69 -17.98 18.51
CA PHE A 7 -44.23 -18.07 18.53
C PHE A 7 -43.55 -17.78 17.18
N SER A 8 -44.33 -17.67 16.07
CA SER A 8 -43.74 -17.49 14.73
C SER A 8 -43.04 -16.14 14.55
N LEU A 9 -43.69 -15.01 14.92
CA LEU A 9 -43.09 -13.70 14.81
C LEU A 9 -41.95 -13.48 15.80
N PRO A 10 -42.08 -13.78 17.11
CA PRO A 10 -40.97 -13.74 18.06
C PRO A 10 -39.73 -14.52 17.58
N PHE A 11 -39.91 -15.71 17.00
CA PHE A 11 -38.81 -16.50 16.46
C PHE A 11 -38.16 -15.85 15.23
N VAL A 12 -38.96 -15.27 14.33
CA VAL A 12 -38.41 -14.55 13.15
C VAL A 12 -37.62 -13.33 13.61
N VAL A 13 -38.13 -12.55 14.58
CA VAL A 13 -37.43 -11.36 15.10
C VAL A 13 -36.16 -11.75 15.84
N PHE A 14 -36.16 -12.86 16.55
CA PHE A 14 -34.95 -13.42 17.16
C PHE A 14 -33.88 -13.69 16.09
N LEU A 15 -34.23 -14.41 15.03
CA LEU A 15 -33.27 -14.75 13.97
C LEU A 15 -32.80 -13.51 13.21
N THR A 16 -33.70 -12.57 12.89
CA THR A 16 -33.30 -11.34 12.20
C THR A 16 -32.48 -10.43 13.10
N GLY A 17 -32.75 -10.38 14.40
CA GLY A 17 -31.91 -9.69 15.39
C GLY A 17 -30.52 -10.31 15.48
N ALA A 18 -30.41 -11.64 15.46
CA ALA A 18 -29.11 -12.33 15.40
C ALA A 18 -28.34 -11.96 14.12
N CYS A 19 -29.01 -11.94 12.96
CA CYS A 19 -28.37 -11.55 11.68
C CYS A 19 -27.82 -10.13 11.73
N VAL A 20 -28.50 -9.16 12.39
CA VAL A 20 -28.02 -7.77 12.52
C VAL A 20 -26.67 -7.75 13.21
N LEU A 21 -26.55 -8.36 14.39
CA LEU A 21 -25.31 -8.30 15.16
C LEU A 21 -24.21 -9.19 14.57
N ILE A 22 -24.55 -10.28 13.89
CA ILE A 22 -23.57 -11.06 13.11
C ILE A 22 -22.96 -10.16 12.01
N ILE A 23 -23.79 -9.41 11.26
CA ILE A 23 -23.31 -8.48 10.22
C ILE A 23 -22.42 -7.39 10.86
N GLU A 24 -22.82 -6.82 11.99
CA GLU A 24 -22.07 -5.77 12.67
C GLU A 24 -20.69 -6.24 13.14
N ILE A 25 -20.59 -7.41 13.77
CA ILE A 25 -19.32 -8.00 14.22
C ILE A 25 -18.42 -8.32 13.00
N VAL A 26 -19.01 -8.90 11.94
CA VAL A 26 -18.28 -9.24 10.72
C VAL A 26 -17.85 -7.99 9.93
N ALA A 27 -18.60 -6.88 10.04
CA ALA A 27 -18.29 -5.63 9.33
C ALA A 27 -16.91 -5.06 9.71
N THR A 28 -16.53 -5.11 10.97
CA THR A 28 -15.19 -4.67 11.41
C THR A 28 -14.10 -5.52 10.75
N ARG A 29 -14.31 -6.84 10.65
CA ARG A 29 -13.40 -7.78 10.00
C ARG A 29 -13.32 -7.59 8.47
N ILE A 30 -14.40 -7.13 7.84
CA ILE A 30 -14.42 -6.80 6.40
C ILE A 30 -13.58 -5.55 6.11
N LEU A 31 -13.66 -4.54 6.98
CA LEU A 31 -12.96 -3.28 6.80
C LEU A 31 -11.49 -3.33 7.28
N SER A 32 -11.17 -4.19 8.26
CA SER A 32 -9.83 -4.30 8.86
C SER A 32 -8.70 -4.48 7.84
N PRO A 33 -8.79 -5.32 6.80
CA PRO A 33 -7.72 -5.47 5.81
C PRO A 33 -7.36 -4.18 5.07
N TYR A 34 -8.26 -3.19 5.05
CA TYR A 34 -8.07 -1.93 4.31
C TYR A 34 -7.73 -0.74 5.20
N TYR A 35 -8.29 -0.69 6.41
CA TYR A 35 -8.19 0.46 7.30
C TYR A 35 -7.63 0.12 8.68
N GLY A 36 -7.28 -1.13 8.91
CA GLY A 36 -6.87 -1.64 10.22
C GLY A 36 -8.05 -1.83 11.19
N ASN A 37 -7.81 -2.56 12.27
CA ASN A 37 -8.77 -2.69 13.37
C ASN A 37 -8.65 -1.51 14.34
N THR A 38 -8.91 -0.31 13.82
CA THR A 38 -8.73 0.97 14.51
C THR A 38 -10.03 1.45 15.16
N ILE A 39 -9.92 2.41 16.08
CA ILE A 39 -11.09 3.08 16.68
C ILE A 39 -11.96 3.74 15.58
N PHE A 40 -11.36 4.25 14.50
CA PHE A 40 -12.09 4.83 13.38
C PHE A 40 -12.95 3.77 12.66
N THR A 41 -12.40 2.57 12.45
CA THR A 41 -13.13 1.45 11.83
C THR A 41 -14.29 1.00 12.71
N VAL A 42 -14.02 0.74 13.99
CA VAL A 42 -15.03 0.28 14.96
C VAL A 42 -16.15 1.31 15.14
N SER A 43 -15.79 2.59 15.37
CA SER A 43 -16.77 3.66 15.57
C SER A 43 -17.62 3.91 14.33
N SER A 44 -17.02 3.82 13.11
CA SER A 44 -17.73 3.97 11.85
C SER A 44 -18.77 2.87 11.65
N VAL A 45 -18.40 1.61 11.88
CA VAL A 45 -19.32 0.47 11.76
C VAL A 45 -20.47 0.60 12.72
N ILE A 46 -20.19 0.76 14.04
CA ILE A 46 -21.23 0.90 15.08
C ILE A 46 -22.13 2.10 14.77
N GLY A 47 -21.53 3.27 14.49
CA GLY A 47 -22.29 4.50 14.23
C GLY A 47 -23.24 4.38 13.03
N ILE A 48 -22.76 3.81 11.92
CA ILE A 48 -23.56 3.66 10.68
C ILE A 48 -24.63 2.58 10.83
N VAL A 49 -24.33 1.44 11.48
CA VAL A 49 -25.32 0.39 11.72
C VAL A 49 -26.44 0.92 12.62
N LEU A 50 -26.10 1.59 13.74
CA LEU A 50 -27.10 2.21 14.64
C LEU A 50 -27.91 3.30 13.94
N ALA A 51 -27.29 4.15 13.12
CA ALA A 51 -27.99 5.16 12.34
C ALA A 51 -28.98 4.51 11.36
N ALA A 52 -28.54 3.46 10.64
CA ALA A 52 -29.37 2.73 9.70
C ALA A 52 -30.55 2.04 10.39
N LEU A 53 -30.33 1.39 11.55
CA LEU A 53 -31.38 0.80 12.37
C LEU A 53 -32.38 1.85 12.83
N SER A 54 -31.93 3.02 13.29
CA SER A 54 -32.80 4.12 13.75
C SER A 54 -33.70 4.62 12.63
N VAL A 55 -33.14 4.85 11.44
CA VAL A 55 -33.89 5.19 10.23
C VAL A 55 -34.87 4.07 9.85
N GLY A 56 -34.41 2.82 9.96
CA GLY A 56 -35.21 1.62 9.74
C GLY A 56 -36.42 1.55 10.69
N TYR A 57 -36.25 1.80 11.98
CA TYR A 57 -37.35 1.83 12.95
C TYR A 57 -38.40 2.87 12.58
N TYR A 58 -37.96 4.08 12.20
CA TYR A 58 -38.89 5.15 11.82
C TYR A 58 -39.70 4.77 10.57
N PHE A 59 -39.09 4.32 9.52
CA PHE A 59 -39.79 3.91 8.29
C PHE A 59 -40.56 2.60 8.49
N GLY A 60 -40.04 1.67 9.28
CA GLY A 60 -40.71 0.41 9.59
C GLY A 60 -42.06 0.61 10.26
N GLY A 61 -42.15 1.55 11.21
CA GLY A 61 -43.44 1.95 11.84
C GLY A 61 -44.41 2.50 10.80
N LYS A 62 -43.95 3.46 9.95
CA LYS A 62 -44.82 4.05 8.89
C LYS A 62 -45.30 3.01 7.87
N PHE A 63 -44.41 2.08 7.44
CA PHE A 63 -44.78 1.02 6.52
C PHE A 63 -45.73 0.01 7.16
N ALA A 64 -45.55 -0.32 8.43
CA ALA A 64 -46.41 -1.20 9.17
C ALA A 64 -47.84 -0.64 9.28
N ASP A 65 -47.99 0.66 9.47
CA ASP A 65 -49.30 1.30 9.48
C ASP A 65 -49.97 1.36 8.11
N LYS A 66 -49.19 1.61 7.05
CA LYS A 66 -49.69 1.72 5.68
C LYS A 66 -50.00 0.37 5.01
N TYR A 67 -49.17 -0.63 5.29
CA TYR A 67 -49.23 -1.96 4.64
C TYR A 67 -49.12 -3.11 5.66
N PRO A 68 -50.07 -3.23 6.63
CA PRO A 68 -49.96 -4.15 7.75
C PRO A 68 -50.23 -5.60 7.34
N THR A 69 -49.39 -6.17 6.45
CA THR A 69 -49.59 -7.51 5.91
C THR A 69 -48.35 -8.40 6.06
N GLU A 70 -48.56 -9.68 6.36
CA GLU A 70 -47.52 -10.69 6.38
C GLU A 70 -46.69 -10.70 5.08
N LYS A 71 -47.37 -10.53 3.96
CA LYS A 71 -46.75 -10.46 2.62
C LYS A 71 -45.67 -9.38 2.55
N PHE A 72 -45.97 -8.16 3.04
CA PHE A 72 -45.02 -7.04 3.01
C PHE A 72 -43.87 -7.27 4.01
N PHE A 73 -44.16 -7.77 5.20
CA PHE A 73 -43.16 -8.10 6.21
C PHE A 73 -42.11 -9.10 5.70
N TYR A 74 -42.57 -10.25 5.17
CA TYR A 74 -41.66 -11.26 4.62
C TYR A 74 -40.94 -10.82 3.32
N SER A 75 -41.55 -9.88 2.57
CA SER A 75 -40.86 -9.25 1.43
C SER A 75 -39.69 -8.38 1.86
N ILE A 76 -39.78 -7.69 2.99
CA ILE A 76 -38.67 -6.91 3.57
C ILE A 76 -37.56 -7.86 4.01
N ILE A 77 -37.86 -8.99 4.68
CA ILE A 77 -36.86 -10.00 5.07
C ILE A 77 -36.15 -10.54 3.85
N LEU A 78 -36.88 -10.87 2.79
CA LEU A 78 -36.28 -11.31 1.52
C LEU A 78 -35.38 -10.24 0.91
N ALA A 79 -35.84 -8.98 0.88
CA ALA A 79 -35.04 -7.85 0.41
C ALA A 79 -33.76 -7.64 1.25
N SER A 80 -33.84 -7.86 2.58
CA SER A 80 -32.68 -7.81 3.47
C SER A 80 -31.65 -8.90 3.08
N GLY A 81 -32.08 -10.13 2.82
CA GLY A 81 -31.20 -11.20 2.36
C GLY A 81 -30.54 -10.89 1.01
N LEU A 82 -31.30 -10.32 0.05
CA LEU A 82 -30.76 -9.88 -1.24
C LEU A 82 -29.76 -8.72 -1.08
N SER A 83 -30.01 -7.79 -0.14
CA SER A 83 -29.09 -6.70 0.14
C SER A 83 -27.77 -7.18 0.77
N VAL A 84 -27.78 -8.29 1.52
CA VAL A 84 -26.56 -8.94 2.04
C VAL A 84 -25.79 -9.62 0.90
N ILE A 85 -26.45 -10.19 -0.11
CA ILE A 85 -25.76 -10.65 -1.33
C ILE A 85 -25.11 -9.45 -2.06
N LEU A 86 -25.84 -8.35 -2.23
CA LEU A 86 -25.30 -7.14 -2.84
C LEU A 86 -24.10 -6.60 -2.05
N LEU A 87 -24.18 -6.55 -0.72
CA LEU A 87 -23.07 -6.20 0.16
C LEU A 87 -21.84 -7.04 -0.17
N HIS A 88 -21.99 -8.34 -0.32
CA HIS A 88 -20.88 -9.23 -0.63
C HIS A 88 -20.23 -8.89 -1.99
N PHE A 89 -21.02 -8.60 -3.03
CA PHE A 89 -20.50 -8.10 -4.31
C PHE A 89 -19.73 -6.78 -4.14
N LEU A 90 -20.27 -5.84 -3.36
CA LEU A 90 -19.61 -4.56 -3.10
C LEU A 90 -18.30 -4.76 -2.33
N VAL A 91 -18.23 -5.72 -1.41
CA VAL A 91 -16.99 -6.08 -0.72
C VAL A 91 -15.93 -6.59 -1.68
N LEU A 92 -16.30 -7.39 -2.69
CA LEU A 92 -15.34 -7.94 -3.65
C LEU A 92 -14.84 -6.91 -4.67
N PHE A 93 -15.70 -6.00 -5.12
CA PHE A 93 -15.37 -5.10 -6.24
C PHE A 93 -15.17 -3.63 -5.83
N LEU A 94 -15.99 -3.11 -4.92
CA LEU A 94 -15.96 -1.70 -4.54
C LEU A 94 -14.98 -1.43 -3.39
N LEU A 95 -14.97 -2.30 -2.37
CA LEU A 95 -14.14 -2.08 -1.19
C LEU A 95 -12.63 -2.03 -1.49
N PRO A 96 -12.04 -2.83 -2.40
CA PRO A 96 -10.64 -2.64 -2.79
C PRO A 96 -10.35 -1.24 -3.34
N MET A 97 -11.24 -0.70 -4.19
CA MET A 97 -11.08 0.66 -4.74
C MET A 97 -11.14 1.73 -3.65
N LEU A 98 -12.12 1.63 -2.73
CA LEU A 98 -12.24 2.56 -1.60
C LEU A 98 -11.07 2.46 -0.64
N GLY A 99 -10.62 1.24 -0.34
CA GLY A 99 -9.53 0.95 0.60
C GLY A 99 -8.16 1.44 0.13
N TYR A 100 -7.96 1.59 -1.18
CA TYR A 100 -6.75 2.18 -1.75
C TYR A 100 -6.88 3.70 -1.98
N GLY A 101 -8.09 4.21 -2.20
CA GLY A 101 -8.34 5.61 -2.54
C GLY A 101 -8.69 6.53 -1.37
N LEU A 102 -9.04 5.98 -0.19
CA LEU A 102 -9.50 6.76 0.95
C LEU A 102 -8.58 6.64 2.16
N SER A 103 -8.46 7.72 2.93
CA SER A 103 -7.65 7.75 4.15
C SER A 103 -8.20 6.82 5.24
N ILE A 104 -7.34 6.40 6.17
CA ILE A 104 -7.68 5.55 7.32
C ILE A 104 -8.73 6.17 8.26
N THR A 105 -8.94 7.49 8.22
CA THR A 105 -9.93 8.19 9.05
C THR A 105 -11.29 8.29 8.40
N VAL A 106 -11.35 8.65 7.10
CA VAL A 106 -12.60 8.87 6.35
C VAL A 106 -13.07 7.59 5.64
N GLY A 107 -12.12 6.78 5.19
CA GLY A 107 -12.39 5.55 4.44
C GLY A 107 -13.33 4.58 5.16
N PRO A 108 -13.15 4.27 6.44
CA PRO A 108 -14.05 3.40 7.19
C PRO A 108 -15.49 3.92 7.20
N LEU A 109 -15.68 5.23 7.40
CA LEU A 109 -17.01 5.84 7.46
C LEU A 109 -17.72 5.73 6.10
N VAL A 110 -17.06 6.11 5.01
CA VAL A 110 -17.63 6.04 3.65
C VAL A 110 -17.92 4.58 3.27
N SER A 111 -16.99 3.68 3.54
CA SER A 111 -17.19 2.25 3.26
C SER A 111 -18.33 1.66 4.09
N ALA A 112 -18.44 2.00 5.36
CA ALA A 112 -19.53 1.53 6.22
C ALA A 112 -20.90 2.02 5.71
N ILE A 113 -21.00 3.27 5.26
CA ILE A 113 -22.25 3.81 4.66
C ILE A 113 -22.63 3.00 3.41
N LEU A 114 -21.71 2.79 2.50
CA LEU A 114 -21.99 2.13 1.22
C LEU A 114 -22.29 0.63 1.37
N LEU A 115 -21.65 -0.03 2.32
CA LEU A 115 -21.77 -1.48 2.49
C LEU A 115 -22.88 -1.88 3.46
N PHE A 116 -22.96 -1.26 4.64
CA PHE A 116 -23.77 -1.77 5.75
C PHE A 116 -25.06 -0.98 5.99
N PHE A 117 -25.20 0.25 5.44
CA PHE A 117 -26.40 1.07 5.71
C PHE A 117 -27.67 0.41 5.19
N LEU A 118 -27.70 -0.09 3.94
CA LEU A 118 -28.90 -0.66 3.32
C LEU A 118 -29.37 -1.96 4.02
N PRO A 119 -28.52 -2.98 4.26
CA PRO A 119 -28.93 -4.19 4.97
C PRO A 119 -29.45 -3.87 6.38
N SER A 120 -28.75 -3.03 7.13
CA SER A 120 -29.11 -2.67 8.50
C SER A 120 -30.41 -1.86 8.56
N LEU A 121 -30.64 -0.95 7.61
CA LEU A 121 -31.88 -0.20 7.48
C LEU A 121 -33.08 -1.13 7.26
N LEU A 122 -32.97 -2.07 6.32
CA LEU A 122 -34.03 -3.02 6.03
C LEU A 122 -34.35 -3.90 7.25
N LEU A 123 -33.33 -4.44 7.91
CA LEU A 123 -33.47 -5.25 9.13
C LEU A 123 -34.08 -4.43 10.27
N GLY A 124 -33.71 -3.16 10.42
CA GLY A 124 -34.29 -2.25 11.40
C GLY A 124 -35.81 -2.04 11.24
N THR A 125 -36.35 -2.13 10.01
CA THR A 125 -37.79 -1.97 9.80
C THR A 125 -38.61 -3.12 10.43
N LEU A 126 -38.00 -4.27 10.71
CA LEU A 126 -38.72 -5.49 11.08
C LEU A 126 -39.34 -5.45 12.47
N SER A 127 -38.66 -4.89 13.49
CA SER A 127 -39.15 -4.89 14.88
C SER A 127 -40.45 -4.06 15.04
N PRO A 128 -40.53 -2.80 14.57
CA PRO A 128 -41.82 -2.05 14.61
C PRO A 128 -42.92 -2.74 13.79
N PHE A 129 -42.54 -3.34 12.64
CA PHE A 129 -43.50 -4.05 11.82
C PHE A 129 -44.06 -5.30 12.50
N ALA A 130 -43.16 -6.09 13.16
CA ALA A 130 -43.58 -7.25 13.93
C ALA A 130 -44.53 -6.88 15.11
N ILE A 131 -44.27 -5.77 15.80
CA ILE A 131 -45.18 -5.27 16.85
C ILE A 131 -46.58 -5.03 16.27
N LYS A 132 -46.70 -4.39 15.11
CA LYS A 132 -47.98 -4.15 14.44
C LYS A 132 -48.69 -5.45 14.08
N LEU A 133 -47.98 -6.40 13.47
CA LEU A 133 -48.58 -7.68 13.07
C LEU A 133 -48.97 -8.52 14.32
N GLN A 134 -48.14 -8.57 15.34
CA GLN A 134 -48.46 -9.27 16.59
C GLN A 134 -49.67 -8.70 17.28
N GLY A 135 -49.82 -7.35 17.25
CA GLY A 135 -51.04 -6.67 17.76
C GLY A 135 -52.30 -7.05 16.99
N GLN A 136 -52.23 -7.29 15.69
CA GLN A 136 -53.35 -7.83 14.91
C GLN A 136 -53.70 -9.28 15.24
N TYR A 137 -52.70 -10.10 15.60
CA TYR A 137 -52.96 -11.49 15.97
C TYR A 137 -53.52 -11.65 17.38
N PHE A 138 -53.18 -10.74 18.30
CA PHE A 138 -53.57 -10.77 19.69
C PHE A 138 -54.12 -9.42 20.14
N PRO A 139 -55.31 -9.01 19.60
CA PRO A 139 -55.89 -7.69 19.88
C PRO A 139 -56.27 -7.49 21.37
N GLU A 140 -56.36 -8.60 22.11
CA GLU A 140 -56.66 -8.60 23.55
C GLU A 140 -55.45 -8.19 24.42
N LYS A 141 -54.21 -8.27 23.85
CA LYS A 141 -52.96 -7.87 24.55
C LYS A 141 -52.74 -6.36 24.43
N GLY A 142 -52.32 -5.74 25.50
CA GLY A 142 -51.90 -4.34 25.49
C GLY A 142 -50.68 -4.12 24.61
N ILE A 143 -50.60 -3.00 23.87
CA ILE A 143 -49.52 -2.70 22.94
C ILE A 143 -48.14 -2.70 23.61
N GLY A 144 -48.08 -2.25 24.89
CA GLY A 144 -46.82 -2.28 25.67
C GLY A 144 -46.29 -3.70 25.90
N SER A 145 -47.22 -4.66 26.20
CA SER A 145 -46.86 -6.06 26.39
C SER A 145 -46.33 -6.70 25.10
N ILE A 146 -46.97 -6.36 23.96
CA ILE A 146 -46.58 -6.84 22.65
C ILE A 146 -45.20 -6.28 22.25
N ALA A 147 -45.03 -4.97 22.45
CA ALA A 147 -43.76 -4.29 22.17
C ALA A 147 -42.63 -4.87 23.02
N GLY A 148 -42.86 -5.06 24.32
CA GLY A 148 -41.91 -5.68 25.23
C GLY A 148 -41.53 -7.11 24.80
N GLU A 149 -42.50 -7.95 24.39
CA GLU A 149 -42.26 -9.31 23.90
C GLU A 149 -41.39 -9.31 22.61
N ILE A 150 -41.69 -8.45 21.64
CA ILE A 150 -40.94 -8.36 20.37
C ILE A 150 -39.54 -7.79 20.61
N PHE A 151 -39.38 -6.72 21.41
CA PHE A 151 -38.07 -6.20 21.76
C PHE A 151 -37.21 -7.19 22.54
N PHE A 152 -37.82 -7.94 23.48
CA PHE A 152 -37.10 -9.00 24.19
C PHE A 152 -36.49 -10.00 23.22
N TRP A 153 -37.30 -10.57 22.31
CA TRP A 153 -36.82 -11.59 21.37
C TRP A 153 -35.83 -11.02 20.36
N SER A 154 -36.04 -9.79 19.88
CA SER A 154 -35.10 -9.11 18.99
C SER A 154 -33.74 -8.88 19.65
N THR A 155 -33.73 -8.34 20.87
CA THR A 155 -32.51 -8.07 21.62
C THR A 155 -31.81 -9.36 22.05
N PHE A 156 -32.58 -10.37 22.50
CA PHE A 156 -32.02 -11.67 22.85
C PHE A 156 -31.39 -12.36 21.64
N GLY A 157 -32.02 -12.24 20.46
CA GLY A 157 -31.42 -12.69 19.19
C GLY A 157 -30.14 -11.95 18.86
N SER A 158 -30.11 -10.64 19.05
CA SER A 158 -28.92 -9.80 18.83
C SER A 158 -27.77 -10.22 19.75
N ILE A 159 -28.01 -10.41 21.04
CA ILE A 159 -27.01 -10.91 22.01
C ILE A 159 -26.49 -12.28 21.57
N PHE A 160 -27.41 -13.21 21.25
CA PHE A 160 -27.05 -14.53 20.76
C PHE A 160 -26.19 -14.44 19.49
N GLY A 161 -26.62 -13.63 18.51
CA GLY A 161 -25.90 -13.45 17.26
C GLY A 161 -24.48 -12.89 17.44
N SER A 162 -24.33 -11.90 18.33
CA SER A 162 -23.02 -11.33 18.66
C SER A 162 -22.07 -12.36 19.27
N LEU A 163 -22.51 -13.07 20.30
CA LEU A 163 -21.70 -14.10 20.95
C LEU A 163 -21.41 -15.28 19.99
N PHE A 164 -22.41 -15.70 19.22
CA PHE A 164 -22.25 -16.78 18.25
C PHE A 164 -21.28 -16.39 17.12
N ALA A 165 -21.32 -15.13 16.64
CA ALA A 165 -20.36 -14.65 15.66
C ALA A 165 -18.92 -14.70 16.19
N GLY A 166 -18.67 -14.14 17.37
CA GLY A 166 -17.32 -14.05 17.91
C GLY A 166 -16.73 -15.37 18.38
N PHE A 167 -17.53 -16.19 19.07
CA PHE A 167 -17.02 -17.42 19.70
C PHE A 167 -17.14 -18.67 18.83
N VAL A 168 -18.02 -18.69 17.83
CA VAL A 168 -18.27 -19.88 17.02
C VAL A 168 -18.04 -19.64 15.53
N LEU A 169 -18.66 -18.63 14.92
CA LEU A 169 -18.62 -18.48 13.48
C LEU A 169 -17.24 -18.04 12.98
N ILE A 170 -16.68 -16.95 13.51
CA ILE A 170 -15.38 -16.43 13.07
C ILE A 170 -14.24 -17.42 13.28
N PRO A 171 -14.13 -18.17 14.40
CA PRO A 171 -13.08 -19.16 14.56
C PRO A 171 -13.20 -20.40 13.65
N GLN A 172 -14.37 -20.67 13.10
CA GLN A 172 -14.61 -21.89 12.32
C GLN A 172 -14.87 -21.64 10.83
N LEU A 173 -15.35 -20.45 10.47
CA LEU A 173 -15.76 -20.12 9.12
C LEU A 173 -15.05 -18.84 8.65
N GLY A 174 -14.71 -18.80 7.36
CA GLY A 174 -14.24 -17.57 6.73
C GLY A 174 -15.35 -16.50 6.63
N ILE A 175 -14.97 -15.24 6.61
CA ILE A 175 -15.90 -14.09 6.57
C ILE A 175 -16.89 -14.20 5.41
N ASN A 176 -16.44 -14.61 4.23
CA ASN A 176 -17.28 -14.81 3.06
C ASN A 176 -18.37 -15.86 3.31
N GLN A 177 -18.03 -16.97 3.98
CA GLN A 177 -18.98 -18.04 4.31
C GLN A 177 -20.05 -17.55 5.30
N ILE A 178 -19.67 -16.73 6.27
CA ILE A 178 -20.59 -16.16 7.26
C ILE A 178 -21.59 -15.22 6.57
N ILE A 179 -21.13 -14.32 5.68
CA ILE A 179 -22.01 -13.41 4.92
C ILE A 179 -23.01 -14.19 4.06
N ILE A 180 -22.54 -15.23 3.37
CA ILE A 180 -23.38 -16.10 2.55
C ILE A 180 -24.40 -16.85 3.42
N ALA A 181 -24.01 -17.36 4.58
CA ALA A 181 -24.91 -18.04 5.51
C ALA A 181 -26.00 -17.09 6.03
N VAL A 182 -25.65 -15.87 6.43
CA VAL A 182 -26.62 -14.84 6.86
C VAL A 182 -27.59 -14.51 5.72
N ALA A 183 -27.09 -14.30 4.50
CA ALA A 183 -27.94 -14.06 3.34
C ALA A 183 -28.91 -15.23 3.08
N ALA A 184 -28.41 -16.46 3.15
CA ALA A 184 -29.23 -17.66 2.96
C ALA A 184 -30.34 -17.78 4.03
N VAL A 185 -30.01 -17.57 5.30
CA VAL A 185 -30.98 -17.57 6.40
C VAL A 185 -32.09 -16.54 6.14
N LEU A 186 -31.75 -15.30 5.83
CA LEU A 186 -32.71 -14.23 5.56
C LEU A 186 -33.57 -14.54 4.32
N ILE A 187 -32.97 -15.06 3.24
CA ILE A 187 -33.70 -15.45 2.05
C ILE A 187 -34.69 -16.58 2.34
N ILE A 188 -34.28 -17.61 3.07
CA ILE A 188 -35.15 -18.73 3.46
C ILE A 188 -36.30 -18.20 4.34
N LEU A 189 -36.00 -17.39 5.35
CA LEU A 189 -36.98 -16.80 6.26
C LEU A 189 -38.01 -15.92 5.52
N GLY A 190 -37.60 -15.20 4.48
CA GLY A 190 -38.49 -14.37 3.67
C GLY A 190 -39.26 -15.19 2.63
N LEU A 191 -38.56 -16.05 1.89
CA LEU A 191 -39.10 -16.76 0.72
C LEU A 191 -40.10 -17.86 1.10
N PHE A 192 -39.81 -18.67 2.12
CA PHE A 192 -40.65 -19.79 2.51
C PHE A 192 -42.09 -19.39 2.90
N PRO A 193 -42.29 -18.36 3.76
CA PRO A 193 -43.63 -17.87 4.04
C PRO A 193 -44.35 -17.25 2.84
N LEU A 194 -43.60 -16.52 1.97
CA LEU A 194 -44.17 -15.93 0.75
C LEU A 194 -44.71 -16.98 -0.23
N ILE A 195 -44.01 -18.12 -0.35
CA ILE A 195 -44.50 -19.28 -1.14
C ILE A 195 -45.79 -19.83 -0.52
N LYS A 196 -45.79 -20.03 0.80
CA LYS A 196 -46.95 -20.59 1.52
C LYS A 196 -48.18 -19.71 1.43
N ILE A 197 -48.02 -18.39 1.46
CA ILE A 197 -49.11 -17.41 1.31
C ILE A 197 -49.58 -17.33 -0.15
N GLY A 198 -48.86 -17.95 -1.09
CA GLY A 198 -49.21 -17.87 -2.55
C GLY A 198 -48.92 -16.50 -3.17
N ALA A 199 -48.09 -15.71 -2.52
CA ALA A 199 -47.65 -14.40 -2.98
C ALA A 199 -46.73 -14.53 -4.19
N TYR A 200 -46.91 -13.66 -5.20
CA TYR A 200 -46.00 -13.57 -6.38
C TYR A 200 -45.76 -14.86 -7.18
N LYS A 201 -46.80 -15.73 -7.33
CA LYS A 201 -46.68 -17.07 -7.94
C LYS A 201 -45.82 -17.18 -9.21
N LYS A 202 -45.84 -16.17 -10.10
CA LYS A 202 -45.01 -16.12 -11.33
C LYS A 202 -43.60 -15.52 -11.08
N SER A 203 -43.39 -14.66 -10.10
CA SER A 203 -42.10 -13.94 -9.85
C SER A 203 -41.26 -14.64 -8.81
N ILE A 204 -41.85 -15.42 -7.91
CA ILE A 204 -41.17 -16.05 -6.79
C ILE A 204 -40.12 -17.08 -7.26
N PHE A 205 -40.44 -17.82 -8.34
CA PHE A 205 -39.50 -18.78 -8.93
C PHE A 205 -38.28 -18.04 -9.54
N LYS A 206 -38.50 -16.90 -10.20
CA LYS A 206 -37.40 -16.06 -10.73
C LYS A 206 -36.52 -15.49 -9.61
N ILE A 207 -37.15 -15.01 -8.53
CA ILE A 207 -36.42 -14.46 -7.37
C ILE A 207 -35.61 -15.56 -6.68
N ALA A 208 -36.21 -16.74 -6.46
CA ALA A 208 -35.49 -17.89 -5.90
C ALA A 208 -34.30 -18.31 -6.78
N LEU A 209 -34.52 -18.39 -8.09
CA LEU A 209 -33.46 -18.71 -9.05
C LEU A 209 -32.34 -17.67 -9.06
N LEU A 210 -32.66 -16.37 -9.05
CA LEU A 210 -31.68 -15.28 -8.98
C LEU A 210 -30.91 -15.28 -7.66
N SER A 211 -31.58 -15.57 -6.52
CA SER A 211 -30.92 -15.69 -5.22
C SER A 211 -29.91 -16.84 -5.19
N VAL A 212 -30.30 -18.01 -5.71
CA VAL A 212 -29.42 -19.18 -5.81
C VAL A 212 -28.28 -18.92 -6.79
N ALA A 213 -28.57 -18.33 -7.96
CA ALA A 213 -27.55 -17.95 -8.93
C ALA A 213 -26.56 -16.92 -8.35
N GLY A 214 -27.05 -15.94 -7.59
CA GLY A 214 -26.21 -14.95 -6.90
C GLY A 214 -25.27 -15.62 -5.89
N ILE A 215 -25.79 -16.51 -5.05
CA ILE A 215 -24.98 -17.25 -4.07
C ILE A 215 -23.92 -18.12 -4.78
N ILE A 216 -24.29 -18.84 -5.83
CA ILE A 216 -23.36 -19.67 -6.61
C ILE A 216 -22.28 -18.79 -7.27
N LEU A 217 -22.69 -17.70 -7.93
CA LEU A 217 -21.76 -16.81 -8.61
C LEU A 217 -20.74 -16.23 -7.63
N VAL A 218 -21.19 -15.74 -6.48
CA VAL A 218 -20.32 -15.24 -5.41
C VAL A 218 -19.36 -16.32 -4.90
N SER A 219 -19.87 -17.53 -4.66
CA SER A 219 -19.05 -18.65 -4.20
C SER A 219 -17.99 -19.05 -5.22
N VAL A 220 -18.29 -18.96 -6.50
CA VAL A 220 -17.34 -19.24 -7.59
C VAL A 220 -16.29 -18.11 -7.67
N ILE A 221 -16.71 -16.86 -7.68
CA ILE A 221 -15.80 -15.71 -7.79
C ILE A 221 -14.82 -15.69 -6.60
N SER A 222 -15.30 -15.97 -5.37
CA SER A 222 -14.45 -16.02 -4.18
C SER A 222 -13.38 -17.14 -4.20
N GLN A 223 -13.47 -18.10 -5.13
CA GLN A 223 -12.51 -19.18 -5.31
C GLN A 223 -11.42 -18.89 -6.36
N PHE A 224 -11.54 -17.80 -7.14
CA PHE A 224 -10.46 -17.41 -8.05
C PHE A 224 -9.24 -16.99 -7.24
N LYS A 225 -8.22 -17.86 -7.23
CA LYS A 225 -6.93 -17.61 -6.59
C LYS A 225 -5.97 -16.96 -7.59
N ASN A 226 -5.22 -15.99 -7.11
CA ASN A 226 -4.06 -15.50 -7.83
C ASN A 226 -3.00 -16.64 -7.91
N ASN A 227 -2.39 -16.85 -9.06
CA ASN A 227 -1.49 -18.00 -9.29
C ASN A 227 -0.29 -18.07 -8.33
N ASN A 228 0.09 -16.95 -7.71
CA ASN A 228 1.24 -16.86 -6.78
C ASN A 228 0.86 -17.15 -5.32
N VAL A 229 -0.43 -17.32 -5.00
CA VAL A 229 -0.88 -17.58 -3.63
C VAL A 229 -0.74 -19.06 -3.31
N VAL A 230 0.17 -19.37 -2.39
CA VAL A 230 0.44 -20.73 -1.89
C VAL A 230 -0.60 -21.17 -0.86
N TYR A 231 -1.03 -20.23 0.02
CA TYR A 231 -2.00 -20.50 1.07
C TYR A 231 -2.77 -19.23 1.42
N GLY A 232 -4.06 -19.36 1.70
CA GLY A 232 -4.91 -18.26 2.19
C GLY A 232 -5.95 -18.78 3.19
N HIS A 233 -6.07 -18.09 4.31
CA HIS A 233 -6.98 -18.44 5.41
C HIS A 233 -7.43 -17.17 6.15
N ASP A 234 -8.70 -17.14 6.56
CA ASP A 234 -9.18 -16.12 7.50
C ASP A 234 -8.89 -16.63 8.93
N GLY A 235 -7.81 -16.14 9.54
CA GLY A 235 -7.41 -16.46 10.91
C GLY A 235 -8.36 -15.86 11.95
N VAL A 236 -8.10 -16.14 13.23
CA VAL A 236 -8.92 -15.62 14.34
C VAL A 236 -8.81 -14.10 14.44
N TYR A 237 -7.63 -13.54 14.22
CA TYR A 237 -7.36 -12.11 14.35
C TYR A 237 -7.31 -11.41 13.00
N GLU A 238 -6.68 -12.01 11.97
CA GLU A 238 -6.38 -11.38 10.69
C GLU A 238 -6.49 -12.39 9.54
N LYS A 239 -6.62 -11.90 8.32
CA LYS A 239 -6.53 -12.72 7.13
C LYS A 239 -5.08 -13.05 6.83
N ILE A 240 -4.73 -14.33 6.78
CA ILE A 240 -3.39 -14.81 6.47
C ILE A 240 -3.32 -15.17 4.99
N THR A 241 -2.30 -14.65 4.30
CA THR A 241 -1.96 -15.01 2.93
C THR A 241 -0.47 -15.33 2.84
N ILE A 242 -0.14 -16.49 2.27
CA ILE A 242 1.23 -16.88 1.96
C ILE A 242 1.35 -16.95 0.44
N TYR A 243 2.31 -16.22 -0.13
CA TYR A 243 2.51 -16.17 -1.56
C TYR A 243 4.01 -16.15 -1.90
N ASP A 244 4.34 -16.63 -3.10
CA ASP A 244 5.69 -16.61 -3.62
C ASP A 244 5.87 -15.42 -4.55
N GLY A 245 7.03 -14.77 -4.48
CA GLY A 245 7.39 -13.59 -5.26
C GLY A 245 8.89 -13.36 -5.27
N GLN A 246 9.32 -12.14 -5.46
CA GLN A 246 10.74 -11.75 -5.43
C GLN A 246 10.97 -10.66 -4.36
N PHE A 247 12.13 -10.70 -3.72
CA PHE A 247 12.64 -9.67 -2.83
C PHE A 247 14.11 -9.41 -3.16
N ALA A 248 14.46 -8.16 -3.48
CA ALA A 248 15.82 -7.77 -3.90
C ALA A 248 16.40 -8.68 -5.02
N GLY A 249 15.55 -8.99 -6.03
CA GLY A 249 15.94 -9.83 -7.17
C GLY A 249 16.07 -11.34 -6.87
N ARG A 250 15.77 -11.79 -5.66
CA ARG A 250 15.83 -13.20 -5.25
C ARG A 250 14.44 -13.78 -5.02
N PRO A 251 14.18 -15.07 -5.34
CA PRO A 251 12.91 -15.69 -5.06
C PRO A 251 12.65 -15.75 -3.55
N ALA A 252 11.47 -15.28 -3.11
CA ALA A 252 11.10 -15.21 -1.71
C ALA A 252 9.66 -15.65 -1.49
N ARG A 253 9.39 -16.24 -0.32
CA ARG A 253 8.05 -16.52 0.18
C ARG A 253 7.68 -15.49 1.22
N PHE A 254 6.51 -14.88 1.02
CA PHE A 254 5.99 -13.83 1.89
C PHE A 254 4.88 -14.36 2.78
N PHE A 255 4.88 -13.87 4.01
CA PHE A 255 3.80 -13.98 4.96
C PHE A 255 3.12 -12.62 5.08
N GLN A 256 1.83 -12.57 4.77
CA GLN A 256 1.02 -11.36 4.79
C GLN A 256 -0.15 -11.55 5.76
N GLN A 257 -0.29 -10.58 6.66
CA GLN A 257 -1.43 -10.42 7.56
C GLN A 257 -2.26 -9.23 7.08
N ASP A 258 -3.53 -9.47 6.73
CA ASP A 258 -4.37 -8.51 6.02
C ASP A 258 -3.65 -7.94 4.78
N ARG A 259 -3.11 -6.73 4.87
CA ARG A 259 -2.34 -6.06 3.80
C ARG A 259 -0.87 -5.81 4.17
N SER A 260 -0.46 -6.21 5.37
CA SER A 260 0.91 -6.06 5.83
C SER A 260 1.76 -7.26 5.44
N ALA A 261 2.87 -7.05 4.76
CA ALA A 261 3.90 -8.07 4.57
C ALA A 261 4.70 -8.22 5.88
N SER A 262 4.19 -9.05 6.79
CA SER A 262 4.68 -9.19 8.16
C SER A 262 5.86 -10.15 8.31
N GLY A 263 6.31 -10.78 7.23
CA GLY A 263 7.47 -11.67 7.24
C GLY A 263 7.79 -12.23 5.87
N ALA A 264 9.04 -12.64 5.67
CA ALA A 264 9.43 -13.30 4.43
C ALA A 264 10.64 -14.23 4.65
N MET A 265 10.90 -15.09 3.67
CA MET A 265 12.02 -16.01 3.65
C MET A 265 12.49 -16.18 2.20
N PHE A 266 13.78 -16.15 1.96
CA PHE A 266 14.36 -16.53 0.67
C PHE A 266 14.14 -18.02 0.38
N LEU A 267 13.71 -18.33 -0.83
CA LEU A 267 13.47 -19.72 -1.27
C LEU A 267 14.74 -20.41 -1.75
N ASP A 268 15.72 -19.64 -2.20
CA ASP A 268 17.03 -20.09 -2.68
C ASP A 268 18.08 -20.25 -1.57
N SER A 269 17.69 -20.05 -0.30
CA SER A 269 18.58 -20.19 0.86
C SER A 269 17.98 -21.12 1.91
N ASP A 270 18.84 -21.96 2.50
CA ASP A 270 18.53 -22.78 3.67
C ASP A 270 19.17 -22.24 4.96
N ASP A 271 19.92 -21.14 4.89
CA ASP A 271 20.48 -20.52 6.08
C ASP A 271 19.39 -19.69 6.82
N PRO A 272 19.02 -20.06 8.06
CA PRO A 272 18.05 -19.29 8.84
C PRO A 272 18.47 -17.85 9.13
N LYS A 273 19.74 -17.50 8.96
CA LYS A 273 20.28 -16.15 9.16
C LYS A 273 20.24 -15.27 7.91
N ASP A 274 19.92 -15.85 6.77
CA ASP A 274 19.70 -15.11 5.52
C ASP A 274 18.30 -14.47 5.55
N LEU A 275 18.19 -13.37 6.29
CA LEU A 275 16.95 -12.66 6.58
C LEU A 275 16.61 -11.67 5.47
N THR A 276 15.34 -11.64 5.04
CA THR A 276 14.84 -10.75 3.98
C THR A 276 14.77 -9.29 4.43
N TYR A 277 14.11 -9.00 5.56
CA TYR A 277 13.90 -7.63 6.02
C TYR A 277 15.03 -7.14 6.91
N ASP A 278 15.54 -5.94 6.65
CA ASP A 278 16.70 -5.39 7.34
C ASP A 278 16.47 -5.19 8.84
N TYR A 279 15.27 -4.78 9.26
CA TYR A 279 14.97 -4.61 10.68
C TYR A 279 15.11 -5.92 11.46
N THR A 280 14.80 -7.06 10.84
CA THR A 280 14.92 -8.37 11.50
C THR A 280 16.36 -8.74 11.84
N LYS A 281 17.34 -8.22 11.06
CA LYS A 281 18.78 -8.47 11.27
C LYS A 281 19.29 -7.85 12.56
N TYR A 282 18.57 -6.88 13.13
CA TYR A 282 18.92 -6.25 14.41
C TYR A 282 18.77 -7.18 15.63
N TYR A 283 18.20 -8.38 15.46
CA TYR A 283 18.26 -9.39 16.51
C TYR A 283 19.71 -9.64 16.98
N SER A 284 20.69 -9.47 16.09
CA SER A 284 22.10 -9.69 16.35
C SER A 284 22.75 -8.69 17.33
N LEU A 285 22.03 -7.65 17.73
CA LEU A 285 22.53 -6.67 18.72
C LEU A 285 22.90 -7.29 20.06
N TYR A 286 22.32 -8.45 20.41
CA TYR A 286 22.74 -9.15 21.63
C TYR A 286 24.27 -9.37 21.70
N LYS A 287 24.95 -9.52 20.56
CA LYS A 287 26.41 -9.72 20.49
C LYS A 287 27.22 -8.59 21.13
N ILE A 288 26.66 -7.37 21.12
CA ILE A 288 27.30 -6.18 21.69
C ILE A 288 26.88 -5.98 23.15
N PHE A 289 25.60 -6.16 23.46
CA PHE A 289 25.02 -5.83 24.76
C PHE A 289 25.13 -6.99 25.75
N ASN A 290 24.74 -8.20 25.31
CA ASN A 290 24.78 -9.40 26.15
C ASN A 290 25.08 -10.64 25.27
N PRO A 291 26.37 -10.98 25.07
CA PRO A 291 26.76 -12.11 24.18
C PRO A 291 26.41 -13.50 24.74
N GLU A 292 26.07 -13.61 26.03
CA GLU A 292 25.80 -14.89 26.70
C GLU A 292 24.28 -15.14 26.90
N VAL A 293 23.50 -14.95 25.84
CA VAL A 293 22.04 -15.20 25.88
C VAL A 293 21.76 -16.70 26.06
N LYS A 294 21.02 -17.04 27.13
CA LYS A 294 20.51 -18.39 27.44
C LYS A 294 19.00 -18.49 27.26
N ASN A 295 18.26 -17.43 27.57
CA ASN A 295 16.83 -17.35 27.45
C ASN A 295 16.46 -16.13 26.60
N ALA A 296 15.87 -16.37 25.45
CA ALA A 296 15.33 -15.32 24.60
C ALA A 296 13.81 -15.42 24.51
N LEU A 297 13.13 -14.27 24.43
CA LEU A 297 11.70 -14.17 24.12
C LEU A 297 11.53 -13.33 22.84
N VAL A 298 10.73 -13.83 21.93
CA VAL A 298 10.26 -13.08 20.77
C VAL A 298 8.76 -12.87 20.90
N ILE A 299 8.31 -11.61 20.90
CA ILE A 299 6.90 -11.24 20.92
C ILE A 299 6.49 -10.89 19.51
N GLY A 300 5.55 -11.67 18.94
CA GLY A 300 5.22 -11.67 17.52
C GLY A 300 6.02 -12.72 16.76
N GLY A 301 5.34 -13.73 16.23
CA GLY A 301 5.97 -14.84 15.50
C GLY A 301 6.25 -14.49 14.03
N GLY A 302 5.26 -13.92 13.35
CA GLY A 302 5.33 -13.66 11.91
C GLY A 302 5.74 -14.91 11.11
N ALA A 303 6.70 -14.79 10.21
CA ALA A 303 7.30 -15.93 9.50
C ALA A 303 8.32 -16.72 10.34
N TYR A 304 8.41 -16.47 11.64
CA TYR A 304 9.42 -17.04 12.56
C TYR A 304 10.87 -16.81 12.12
N SER A 305 11.12 -15.74 11.40
CA SER A 305 12.46 -15.42 10.88
C SER A 305 13.46 -15.17 12.00
N ILE A 306 13.11 -14.33 13.00
CA ILE A 306 13.96 -14.02 14.15
C ILE A 306 14.13 -15.25 15.06
N PRO A 307 13.09 -16.00 15.45
CA PRO A 307 13.27 -17.24 16.24
C PRO A 307 14.22 -18.24 15.58
N LYS A 308 14.11 -18.46 14.26
CA LYS A 308 15.01 -19.37 13.53
C LYS A 308 16.48 -18.91 13.56
N ALA A 309 16.68 -17.61 13.35
CA ALA A 309 18.01 -17.01 13.36
C ALA A 309 18.66 -17.12 14.76
N LEU A 310 17.91 -16.84 15.82
CA LEU A 310 18.34 -16.98 17.21
C LEU A 310 18.73 -18.43 17.54
N LEU A 311 17.90 -19.41 17.18
CA LEU A 311 18.17 -20.83 17.40
C LEU A 311 19.44 -21.30 16.70
N LYS A 312 19.76 -20.72 15.54
CA LYS A 312 20.98 -21.03 14.77
C LYS A 312 22.21 -20.35 15.37
N ASP A 313 22.10 -19.08 15.74
CA ASP A 313 23.20 -18.29 16.28
C ASP A 313 23.55 -18.69 17.75
N LEU A 314 22.54 -19.14 18.52
CA LEU A 314 22.63 -19.45 19.95
C LEU A 314 22.31 -20.94 20.20
N PRO A 315 23.25 -21.85 19.96
CA PRO A 315 22.97 -23.31 20.02
C PRO A 315 22.59 -23.80 21.42
N ASN A 316 22.95 -23.08 22.48
CA ASN A 316 22.65 -23.43 23.87
C ASN A 316 21.48 -22.64 24.48
N ALA A 317 20.86 -21.72 23.72
CA ALA A 317 19.75 -20.92 24.22
C ALA A 317 18.40 -21.59 23.96
N THR A 318 17.43 -21.28 24.84
CA THR A 318 16.01 -21.52 24.60
C THR A 318 15.37 -20.24 24.06
N VAL A 319 14.48 -20.40 23.08
CA VAL A 319 13.72 -19.31 22.47
C VAL A 319 12.24 -19.55 22.75
N ASP A 320 11.65 -18.66 23.52
CA ASP A 320 10.21 -18.59 23.69
C ASP A 320 9.63 -17.65 22.65
N VAL A 321 8.48 -17.99 22.08
CA VAL A 321 7.72 -17.13 21.14
C VAL A 321 6.31 -16.96 21.67
N SER A 322 5.88 -15.71 21.82
CA SER A 322 4.47 -15.38 22.08
C SER A 322 3.83 -14.91 20.79
N GLU A 323 2.85 -15.69 20.32
CA GLU A 323 2.11 -15.40 19.09
C GLU A 323 0.62 -15.53 19.35
N ILE A 324 -0.14 -14.48 19.00
CA ILE A 324 -1.56 -14.42 19.33
C ILE A 324 -2.43 -15.26 18.36
N GLU A 325 -2.01 -15.39 17.10
CA GLU A 325 -2.74 -16.15 16.08
C GLU A 325 -2.45 -17.66 16.23
N PRO A 326 -3.45 -18.47 16.60
CA PRO A 326 -3.23 -19.89 16.93
C PRO A 326 -2.67 -20.73 15.78
N SER A 327 -3.02 -20.38 14.54
CA SER A 327 -2.65 -21.16 13.36
C SER A 327 -1.21 -20.91 12.91
N LEU A 328 -0.57 -19.81 13.37
CA LEU A 328 0.64 -19.29 12.75
C LEU A 328 1.85 -20.21 12.94
N TYR A 329 2.03 -20.81 14.11
CA TYR A 329 3.16 -21.72 14.35
C TYR A 329 3.17 -22.94 13.42
N GLU A 330 1.99 -23.54 13.18
CA GLU A 330 1.86 -24.67 12.24
C GLU A 330 2.13 -24.24 10.80
N LEU A 331 1.64 -23.06 10.41
CA LEU A 331 1.90 -22.49 9.10
C LEU A 331 3.38 -22.18 8.90
N ALA A 332 4.06 -21.67 9.93
CA ALA A 332 5.49 -21.40 9.88
C ALA A 332 6.31 -22.70 9.72
N GLN A 333 5.91 -23.79 10.38
CA GLN A 333 6.53 -25.08 10.17
C GLN A 333 6.34 -25.59 8.74
N LYS A 334 5.13 -25.45 8.20
CA LYS A 334 4.78 -25.97 6.88
C LYS A 334 5.39 -25.16 5.73
N TYR A 335 5.47 -23.84 5.86
CA TYR A 335 5.78 -22.95 4.74
C TYR A 335 7.08 -22.16 4.89
N PHE A 336 7.61 -21.99 6.12
CA PHE A 336 8.78 -21.15 6.41
C PHE A 336 9.95 -21.92 7.02
N LYS A 337 10.01 -23.24 6.81
CA LYS A 337 11.12 -24.10 7.24
C LYS A 337 11.40 -24.04 8.76
N VAL A 338 10.38 -23.80 9.58
CA VAL A 338 10.52 -23.86 11.04
C VAL A 338 10.57 -25.31 11.50
N THR A 339 11.64 -25.69 12.16
CA THR A 339 11.81 -27.06 12.68
C THR A 339 11.38 -27.13 14.13
N LYS A 340 10.57 -28.12 14.48
CA LYS A 340 10.21 -28.38 15.88
C LYS A 340 11.45 -28.83 16.65
N THR A 341 11.75 -28.19 17.76
CA THR A 341 12.89 -28.47 18.63
C THR A 341 12.51 -28.21 20.08
N GLU A 342 13.13 -28.91 21.02
CA GLU A 342 12.93 -28.70 22.47
C GLU A 342 13.39 -27.31 22.95
N ARG A 343 14.15 -26.60 22.11
CA ARG A 343 14.64 -25.25 22.41
C ARG A 343 13.69 -24.14 21.94
N LEU A 344 12.62 -24.46 21.22
CA LEU A 344 11.61 -23.50 20.74
C LEU A 344 10.28 -23.78 21.43
N ASN A 345 9.88 -22.89 22.33
CA ASN A 345 8.59 -22.96 22.99
C ASN A 345 7.65 -21.92 22.38
N ASN A 346 6.52 -22.37 21.83
CA ASN A 346 5.50 -21.49 21.29
C ASN A 346 4.33 -21.35 22.26
N TYR A 347 4.01 -20.11 22.62
CA TYR A 347 2.86 -19.75 23.45
C TYR A 347 1.84 -19.03 22.57
N THR A 348 0.62 -19.60 22.47
CA THR A 348 -0.50 -18.91 21.81
C THR A 348 -1.14 -17.99 22.83
N ASP A 349 -0.56 -16.80 22.99
CA ASP A 349 -0.98 -15.83 24.00
C ASP A 349 -0.53 -14.41 23.61
N ASP A 350 -1.17 -13.40 24.22
CA ASP A 350 -0.71 -12.01 24.15
C ASP A 350 0.65 -11.85 24.84
N GLY A 351 1.61 -11.20 24.17
CA GLY A 351 2.98 -11.09 24.68
C GLY A 351 3.11 -10.29 25.97
N ARG A 352 2.25 -9.29 26.20
CA ARG A 352 2.22 -8.53 27.44
C ARG A 352 1.67 -9.39 28.59
N ARG A 353 0.63 -10.19 28.32
CA ARG A 353 0.08 -11.13 29.28
C ARG A 353 1.09 -12.22 29.65
N LEU A 354 1.77 -12.80 28.66
CA LEU A 354 2.83 -13.78 28.91
C LEU A 354 3.92 -13.20 29.83
N LEU A 355 4.39 -11.97 29.56
CA LEU A 355 5.37 -11.28 30.40
C LEU A 355 4.86 -10.99 31.82
N HIS A 356 3.56 -10.69 31.97
CA HIS A 356 2.95 -10.45 33.26
C HIS A 356 2.87 -11.73 34.08
N ASP A 357 2.47 -12.84 33.47
CA ASP A 357 2.12 -14.10 34.14
C ASP A 357 3.34 -15.02 34.38
N THR A 358 4.47 -14.79 33.67
CA THR A 358 5.68 -15.60 33.86
C THR A 358 6.61 -15.03 34.93
N ASP A 359 7.28 -15.91 35.67
CA ASP A 359 8.40 -15.51 36.54
C ASP A 359 9.78 -15.69 35.87
N LYS A 360 9.79 -16.20 34.64
CA LYS A 360 11.02 -16.43 33.87
C LYS A 360 11.71 -15.10 33.59
N LYS A 361 13.04 -15.09 33.70
CA LYS A 361 13.88 -13.96 33.30
C LYS A 361 14.50 -14.25 31.94
N TYR A 362 14.58 -13.21 31.10
CA TYR A 362 15.13 -13.28 29.76
C TYR A 362 16.40 -12.43 29.66
N ASP A 363 17.36 -12.93 28.90
CA ASP A 363 18.58 -12.21 28.55
C ASP A 363 18.35 -11.31 27.32
N LEU A 364 17.39 -11.72 26.48
CA LEU A 364 16.95 -10.99 25.30
C LEU A 364 15.43 -11.05 25.18
N ILE A 365 14.78 -9.91 25.05
CA ILE A 365 13.38 -9.81 24.61
C ILE A 365 13.37 -9.02 23.30
N PHE A 366 12.80 -9.60 22.25
CA PHE A 366 12.58 -8.92 20.97
C PHE A 366 11.08 -8.76 20.72
N SER A 367 10.60 -7.52 20.58
CA SER A 367 9.19 -7.19 20.35
C SER A 367 8.99 -6.70 18.91
N ASP A 368 8.19 -7.43 18.14
CA ASP A 368 7.83 -7.12 16.76
C ASP A 368 6.32 -7.37 16.56
N VAL A 369 5.52 -6.45 17.11
CA VAL A 369 4.05 -6.63 17.22
C VAL A 369 3.32 -5.58 16.40
N TYR A 370 2.61 -6.02 15.36
CA TYR A 370 1.77 -5.20 14.51
C TYR A 370 0.46 -5.91 14.19
N TYR A 371 -0.67 -5.18 14.22
CA TYR A 371 -1.96 -5.70 13.74
C TYR A 371 -2.17 -5.47 12.23
N SER A 372 -1.52 -4.47 11.65
CA SER A 372 -1.60 -4.15 10.23
C SER A 372 -0.46 -3.21 9.86
N LEU A 373 -0.40 -2.78 8.59
CA LEU A 373 0.66 -1.93 8.02
C LEU A 373 1.15 -0.80 8.95
N PHE A 374 0.30 -0.29 9.85
CA PHE A 374 0.60 0.89 10.66
C PHE A 374 -0.04 0.86 12.06
N SER A 375 -0.60 -0.28 12.49
CA SER A 375 -1.30 -0.36 13.76
C SER A 375 -0.54 -1.21 14.76
N ILE A 376 0.16 -0.55 15.68
CA ILE A 376 0.71 -1.18 16.87
C ILE A 376 -0.40 -1.24 17.90
N PRO A 377 -0.64 -2.39 18.58
CA PRO A 377 -1.56 -2.43 19.70
C PRO A 377 -1.14 -1.44 20.79
N ALA A 378 -2.02 -0.52 21.17
CA ALA A 378 -1.69 0.57 22.09
C ALA A 378 -1.02 0.09 23.39
N HIS A 379 -1.42 -1.09 23.90
CA HIS A 379 -0.88 -1.66 25.14
C HIS A 379 0.57 -2.15 25.05
N PHE A 380 1.19 -2.18 23.84
CA PHE A 380 2.63 -2.45 23.64
C PHE A 380 3.49 -1.18 23.57
N THR A 381 2.89 0.02 23.63
CA THR A 381 3.60 1.30 23.56
C THR A 381 3.64 2.05 24.89
N THR A 382 3.02 1.49 25.94
CA THR A 382 2.81 2.17 27.23
C THR A 382 3.97 2.00 28.19
N GLN A 383 4.10 2.96 29.10
CA GLN A 383 5.09 2.91 30.18
C GLN A 383 4.95 1.64 31.04
N GLU A 384 3.72 1.21 31.27
CA GLU A 384 3.40 0.01 32.05
C GLU A 384 3.92 -1.25 31.35
N PHE A 385 3.73 -1.37 30.03
CA PHE A 385 4.29 -2.48 29.27
C PHE A 385 5.84 -2.51 29.35
N PHE A 386 6.50 -1.39 29.12
CA PHE A 386 7.95 -1.34 29.20
C PHE A 386 8.48 -1.64 30.61
N LYS A 387 7.73 -1.27 31.68
CA LYS A 387 8.08 -1.66 33.06
C LYS A 387 8.00 -3.19 33.23
N ILE A 388 6.90 -3.83 32.81
CA ILE A 388 6.74 -5.27 32.83
C ILE A 388 7.89 -5.96 32.07
N ALA A 389 8.18 -5.49 30.86
CA ALA A 389 9.27 -6.04 30.05
C ALA A 389 10.63 -5.91 30.74
N LYS A 390 10.92 -4.72 31.32
CA LYS A 390 12.17 -4.49 32.10
C LYS A 390 12.26 -5.39 33.33
N ASP A 391 11.16 -5.58 34.04
CA ASP A 391 11.11 -6.46 35.21
C ASP A 391 11.35 -7.92 34.86
N ARG A 392 11.15 -8.33 33.62
CA ARG A 392 11.44 -9.68 33.11
C ARG A 392 12.81 -9.83 32.47
N LEU A 393 13.59 -8.74 32.37
CA LEU A 393 15.01 -8.85 31.98
C LEU A 393 15.87 -9.33 33.14
N GLY A 394 16.85 -10.16 32.82
CA GLY A 394 17.96 -10.51 33.69
C GLY A 394 18.94 -9.33 33.84
N ASN A 395 19.99 -9.50 34.66
CA ASN A 395 21.10 -8.58 34.74
C ASN A 395 21.80 -8.54 33.36
N ASP A 396 22.15 -7.34 32.89
CA ASP A 396 22.69 -7.11 31.55
C ASP A 396 21.76 -7.60 30.40
N GLY A 397 20.47 -7.85 30.70
CA GLY A 397 19.49 -8.23 29.69
C GLY A 397 19.11 -7.05 28.79
N ILE A 398 18.70 -7.35 27.57
CA ILE A 398 18.29 -6.34 26.57
C ILE A 398 16.85 -6.54 26.12
N PHE A 399 16.17 -5.42 25.95
CA PHE A 399 14.89 -5.33 25.28
C PHE A 399 15.08 -4.63 23.94
N ILE A 400 14.68 -5.28 22.85
CA ILE A 400 14.70 -4.72 21.51
C ILE A 400 13.27 -4.61 21.02
N ALA A 401 12.85 -3.47 20.50
CA ALA A 401 11.57 -3.30 19.82
C ALA A 401 11.77 -2.73 18.43
N ASN A 402 11.03 -3.28 17.46
CA ASN A 402 10.88 -2.72 16.14
C ASN A 402 9.64 -1.82 16.14
N LEU A 403 9.82 -0.53 15.89
CA LEU A 403 8.73 0.44 15.76
C LEU A 403 8.81 1.14 14.42
N ILE A 404 7.66 1.45 13.83
CA ILE A 404 7.58 2.16 12.54
C ILE A 404 7.13 3.58 12.79
N GLY A 405 7.88 4.56 12.31
CA GLY A 405 7.53 5.96 12.47
C GLY A 405 8.37 6.91 11.65
N ASP A 406 7.95 8.16 11.66
CA ASP A 406 8.65 9.29 11.04
C ASP A 406 9.45 10.03 12.10
N LEU A 407 10.76 10.19 11.86
CA LEU A 407 11.67 10.93 12.74
C LEU A 407 11.54 12.45 12.64
N SER A 408 10.58 12.96 11.84
CA SER A 408 10.27 14.39 11.82
C SER A 408 9.87 14.87 13.23
N ARG A 409 10.40 16.02 13.64
CA ARG A 409 10.19 16.59 14.99
C ARG A 409 8.92 17.45 15.06
N GLN A 410 7.99 17.28 14.14
CA GLN A 410 6.72 18.01 14.08
C GLN A 410 5.70 17.37 15.03
N GLU A 411 4.98 18.21 15.78
CA GLU A 411 3.86 17.74 16.60
C GLU A 411 2.57 17.60 15.76
N PRO A 412 1.75 16.58 16.06
CA PRO A 412 2.00 15.48 17.01
C PRO A 412 2.87 14.38 16.38
N SER A 413 3.67 13.67 17.19
CA SER A 413 4.54 12.58 16.73
C SER A 413 4.39 11.36 17.62
N LEU A 414 4.03 10.21 17.02
CA LEU A 414 3.96 8.92 17.69
C LEU A 414 5.36 8.50 18.15
N ILE A 415 6.33 8.48 17.24
CA ILE A 415 7.67 7.97 17.53
C ILE A 415 8.39 8.79 18.63
N MET A 416 8.21 10.11 18.67
CA MET A 416 8.78 10.94 19.73
C MET A 416 8.11 10.69 21.09
N SER A 417 6.81 10.40 21.10
CA SER A 417 6.07 9.99 22.31
C SER A 417 6.55 8.62 22.79
N GLU A 418 6.78 7.68 21.89
CA GLU A 418 7.32 6.36 22.19
C GLU A 418 8.75 6.43 22.72
N ILE A 419 9.64 7.22 22.09
CA ILE A 419 11.01 7.47 22.58
C ILE A 419 10.98 8.01 24.01
N LYS A 420 10.16 9.03 24.28
CA LYS A 420 10.02 9.59 25.63
C LYS A 420 9.50 8.57 26.63
N THR A 421 8.49 7.81 26.26
CA THR A 421 7.90 6.76 27.09
C THR A 421 8.92 5.67 27.41
N PHE A 422 9.62 5.19 26.38
CA PHE A 422 10.66 4.18 26.51
C PHE A 422 11.80 4.63 27.42
N GLN A 423 12.33 5.85 27.24
CA GLN A 423 13.40 6.40 28.06
C GLN A 423 12.99 6.64 29.50
N SER A 424 11.71 6.85 29.77
CA SER A 424 11.20 6.97 31.15
C SER A 424 11.36 5.67 31.95
N VAL A 425 11.47 4.52 31.27
CA VAL A 425 11.65 3.18 31.88
C VAL A 425 13.08 2.67 31.73
N PHE A 426 13.69 2.87 30.56
CA PHE A 426 15.05 2.47 30.24
C PHE A 426 15.97 3.68 30.12
N PRO A 427 16.57 4.16 31.24
CA PRO A 427 17.50 5.29 31.19
C PRO A 427 18.74 5.02 30.34
N ASN A 428 19.12 3.74 30.21
CA ASN A 428 20.16 3.26 29.33
C ASN A 428 19.50 2.69 28.05
N SER A 429 19.17 3.58 27.14
CA SER A 429 18.50 3.25 25.88
C SER A 429 19.22 3.81 24.67
N TYR A 430 19.06 3.14 23.54
CA TYR A 430 19.62 3.49 22.24
C TYR A 430 18.56 3.33 21.15
N PHE A 431 18.65 4.17 20.12
CA PHE A 431 17.69 4.18 19.00
C PHE A 431 18.45 4.17 17.69
N PHE A 432 18.02 3.32 16.74
CA PHE A 432 18.66 3.16 15.45
C PHE A 432 17.63 3.26 14.34
N ALA A 433 17.90 4.11 13.35
CA ALA A 433 17.14 4.15 12.11
C ALA A 433 17.58 2.98 11.22
N VAL A 434 16.65 2.17 10.72
CA VAL A 434 16.98 1.04 9.85
C VAL A 434 17.46 1.56 8.50
N ASP A 435 16.81 2.58 7.93
CA ASP A 435 17.25 3.21 6.69
C ASP A 435 18.29 4.31 6.93
N ALA A 436 17.88 5.48 7.40
CA ALA A 436 18.77 6.59 7.74
C ALA A 436 18.15 7.51 8.81
N PRO A 437 18.96 8.12 9.74
CA PRO A 437 18.45 9.02 10.77
C PRO A 437 17.83 10.32 10.22
N ASP A 438 18.18 10.73 9.02
CA ASP A 438 17.72 11.93 8.29
C ASP A 438 16.68 11.62 7.22
N LYS A 439 16.30 10.34 7.05
CA LYS A 439 15.25 9.96 6.09
C LYS A 439 13.93 10.63 6.46
N ILE A 440 13.33 11.31 5.48
CA ILE A 440 11.98 11.87 5.56
C ILE A 440 10.98 10.73 5.34
N GLY A 441 9.92 10.70 6.16
CA GLY A 441 8.87 9.69 6.08
C GLY A 441 9.07 8.49 7.00
N SER A 442 8.15 7.54 6.90
CA SER A 442 8.12 6.38 7.79
C SER A 442 9.22 5.37 7.49
N GLN A 443 9.86 4.85 8.52
CA GLN A 443 10.83 3.78 8.47
C GLN A 443 10.77 2.92 9.73
N ASN A 444 11.41 1.76 9.72
CA ASN A 444 11.62 0.97 10.92
C ASN A 444 12.67 1.65 11.81
N ILE A 445 12.40 1.70 13.11
CA ILE A 445 13.27 2.27 14.12
C ILE A 445 13.42 1.25 15.24
N ILE A 446 14.66 0.89 15.52
CA ILE A 446 14.99 -0.11 16.54
C ILE A 446 15.25 0.60 17.86
N PHE A 447 14.44 0.27 18.86
CA PHE A 447 14.60 0.70 20.23
C PHE A 447 15.36 -0.37 21.00
N VAL A 448 16.39 0.02 21.75
CA VAL A 448 17.16 -0.89 22.61
C VAL A 448 17.15 -0.35 24.04
N GLY A 449 16.57 -1.11 24.96
CA GLY A 449 16.62 -0.88 26.39
C GLY A 449 17.63 -1.84 27.04
N TYR A 450 18.69 -1.31 27.64
CA TYR A 450 19.72 -2.12 28.27
C TYR A 450 19.58 -2.08 29.78
N ASN A 451 19.31 -3.24 30.38
CA ASN A 451 19.16 -3.38 31.85
C ASN A 451 20.52 -3.50 32.55
N SER A 452 21.37 -2.50 32.34
CA SER A 452 22.74 -2.40 32.87
C SER A 452 23.15 -0.94 32.96
N ASP A 453 24.12 -0.66 33.86
CA ASP A 453 24.76 0.66 33.94
C ASP A 453 25.88 0.84 32.90
N LYS A 454 26.30 -0.22 32.23
CA LYS A 454 27.30 -0.19 31.18
C LYS A 454 26.84 0.65 29.98
N LYS A 455 27.70 1.54 29.51
CA LYS A 455 27.46 2.33 28.30
C LYS A 455 28.18 1.72 27.11
N ILE A 456 27.50 1.70 25.93
CA ILE A 456 28.10 1.20 24.70
C ILE A 456 28.63 2.39 23.90
N ASP A 457 29.91 2.31 23.55
CA ASP A 457 30.57 3.26 22.64
C ASP A 457 30.57 2.67 21.22
N PHE A 458 29.70 3.20 20.36
CA PHE A 458 29.60 2.76 18.96
C PHE A 458 30.76 3.18 18.07
N ALA A 459 31.68 4.03 18.55
CA ALA A 459 32.94 4.36 17.88
C ALA A 459 34.03 3.31 18.16
N ASN A 460 33.78 2.36 19.06
CA ASN A 460 34.76 1.32 19.41
C ASN A 460 35.16 0.50 18.18
N PRO A 461 36.46 0.27 17.91
CA PRO A 461 36.96 -0.53 16.80
C PRO A 461 36.38 -1.95 16.71
N LYS A 462 35.97 -2.55 17.83
CA LYS A 462 35.27 -3.86 17.83
C LYS A 462 33.90 -3.82 17.20
N ILE A 463 33.25 -2.65 17.17
CA ILE A 463 31.95 -2.42 16.55
C ILE A 463 32.13 -1.95 15.10
N THR A 464 32.98 -0.93 14.89
CA THR A 464 33.18 -0.31 13.56
C THR A 464 33.88 -1.21 12.54
N LYS A 465 34.50 -2.28 12.99
CA LYS A 465 35.21 -3.29 12.17
C LYS A 465 34.59 -4.69 12.31
N ASP A 466 33.41 -4.80 12.87
CA ASP A 466 32.69 -6.09 12.96
C ASP A 466 32.34 -6.61 11.56
N ASP A 467 32.40 -7.91 11.36
CA ASP A 467 32.03 -8.54 10.08
C ASP A 467 30.50 -8.49 9.81
N ASN A 468 29.70 -8.24 10.84
CA ASN A 468 28.26 -8.06 10.68
C ASN A 468 27.95 -6.62 10.23
N PRO A 469 27.42 -6.41 9.02
CA PRO A 469 27.13 -5.07 8.48
C PRO A 469 26.19 -4.23 9.35
N ILE A 470 25.26 -4.86 10.06
CA ILE A 470 24.35 -4.17 10.99
C ILE A 470 25.15 -3.58 12.15
N ILE A 471 25.98 -4.41 12.79
CA ILE A 471 26.83 -3.99 13.92
C ILE A 471 27.78 -2.88 13.48
N GLN A 472 28.45 -3.07 12.35
CA GLN A 472 29.39 -2.10 11.78
C GLN A 472 28.74 -0.73 11.52
N SER A 473 27.45 -0.72 11.14
CA SER A 473 26.73 0.51 10.76
C SER A 473 26.14 1.29 11.94
N LEU A 474 26.11 0.74 13.15
CA LEU A 474 25.35 1.30 14.30
C LEU A 474 25.67 2.76 14.61
N GLY A 475 26.94 3.16 14.52
CA GLY A 475 27.32 4.57 14.77
C GLY A 475 26.65 5.54 13.80
N ARG A 476 26.51 5.16 12.53
CA ARG A 476 25.86 5.96 11.48
C ARG A 476 24.33 5.90 11.54
N LYS A 477 23.78 4.80 12.04
CA LYS A 477 22.34 4.55 12.19
C LYS A 477 21.77 5.07 13.51
N SER A 478 22.63 5.49 14.45
CA SER A 478 22.24 5.98 15.78
C SER A 478 21.49 7.29 15.70
N ILE A 479 20.33 7.34 16.34
CA ILE A 479 19.50 8.53 16.47
C ILE A 479 19.88 9.24 17.79
N ASN A 480 20.59 10.36 17.66
CA ASN A 480 20.98 11.17 18.81
C ASN A 480 19.94 12.27 19.05
N LEU A 481 19.21 12.18 20.15
CA LEU A 481 18.19 13.15 20.54
C LEU A 481 18.54 13.77 21.90
N ASN A 482 18.51 15.10 21.97
CA ASN A 482 18.61 15.82 23.22
C ASN A 482 17.26 15.75 23.97
N ARG A 483 17.29 15.69 25.31
CA ARG A 483 16.06 15.63 26.13
C ARG A 483 15.06 16.77 25.84
N SER A 484 15.55 17.96 25.48
CA SER A 484 14.71 19.10 25.10
C SER A 484 13.85 18.81 23.84
N GLU A 485 14.31 17.97 22.92
CA GLU A 485 13.65 17.71 21.65
C GLU A 485 12.40 16.84 21.79
N PHE A 486 12.34 15.96 22.77
CA PHE A 486 11.17 15.10 23.04
C PHE A 486 10.45 15.42 24.34
N SER A 487 10.90 16.42 25.13
CA SER A 487 10.26 16.79 26.41
C SER A 487 8.80 17.24 26.24
N LYS A 488 8.45 17.81 25.12
CA LYS A 488 7.11 18.33 24.78
C LYS A 488 6.08 17.24 24.46
N TYR A 489 6.52 16.04 24.01
CA TYR A 489 5.61 14.97 23.63
C TYR A 489 5.06 14.25 24.87
N PRO A 490 3.86 13.64 24.80
CA PRO A 490 3.28 12.92 25.93
C PRO A 490 4.02 11.62 26.23
N ILE A 491 3.96 11.18 27.50
CA ILE A 491 4.27 9.80 27.88
C ILE A 491 3.00 8.98 27.63
N LEU A 492 3.14 7.86 26.92
CA LEU A 492 2.05 6.92 26.66
C LEU A 492 1.88 6.02 27.89
N THR A 493 0.64 5.91 28.38
CA THR A 493 0.27 5.09 29.54
C THR A 493 -0.98 4.27 29.19
N ASP A 494 -1.29 3.24 29.99
CA ASP A 494 -2.52 2.47 29.81
C ASP A 494 -3.79 3.33 29.89
N ASN A 495 -3.72 4.46 30.62
CA ASN A 495 -4.82 5.41 30.71
C ASN A 495 -4.86 6.44 29.57
N PHE A 496 -3.72 6.65 28.87
CA PHE A 496 -3.59 7.62 27.78
C PHE A 496 -2.58 7.14 26.76
N SER A 497 -3.07 6.46 25.71
CA SER A 497 -2.24 5.99 24.60
C SER A 497 -2.98 6.21 23.26
N PRO A 498 -2.96 7.45 22.71
CA PRO A 498 -3.68 7.78 21.48
C PRO A 498 -2.90 7.32 20.22
N VAL A 499 -2.37 6.10 20.23
CA VAL A 499 -1.51 5.54 19.17
C VAL A 499 -2.18 5.62 17.80
N GLU A 500 -3.43 5.17 17.68
CA GLU A 500 -4.16 5.16 16.42
C GLU A 500 -4.39 6.57 15.86
N TYR A 501 -4.68 7.55 16.73
CA TYR A 501 -4.79 8.95 16.34
C TYR A 501 -3.44 9.49 15.85
N LEU A 502 -2.36 9.25 16.59
CA LEU A 502 -1.01 9.70 16.22
C LEU A 502 -0.53 9.03 14.93
N THR A 503 -0.80 7.73 14.75
CA THR A 503 -0.52 7.00 13.50
C THR A 503 -1.31 7.59 12.33
N SER A 504 -2.60 7.90 12.53
CA SER A 504 -3.42 8.48 11.48
C SER A 504 -2.91 9.85 11.00
N GLN A 505 -2.33 10.65 11.91
CA GLN A 505 -1.71 11.94 11.56
C GLN A 505 -0.44 11.74 10.72
N VAL A 506 0.40 10.74 11.07
CA VAL A 506 1.58 10.37 10.26
C VAL A 506 1.15 9.91 8.89
N LEU A 507 0.13 9.05 8.80
CA LEU A 507 -0.40 8.56 7.53
C LEU A 507 -1.07 9.66 6.70
N GLN A 508 -1.86 10.55 7.33
CA GLN A 508 -2.42 11.71 6.63
C GLN A 508 -1.32 12.62 6.07
N LYS A 509 -0.25 12.85 6.82
CA LYS A 509 0.91 13.59 6.31
C LYS A 509 1.61 12.82 5.21
N SER A 510 1.80 11.51 5.35
CA SER A 510 2.35 10.66 4.29
C SER A 510 1.43 10.60 3.06
N PHE A 511 0.11 10.53 3.23
CA PHE A 511 -0.86 10.62 2.13
C PHE A 511 -0.99 12.02 1.54
N SER A 512 -0.81 13.08 2.32
CA SER A 512 -0.80 14.47 1.85
C SER A 512 0.58 14.92 1.32
N GLN A 513 1.66 14.23 1.73
CA GLN A 513 3.02 14.40 1.20
C GLN A 513 3.38 13.35 0.14
N GLN A 514 2.74 12.19 0.09
CA GLN A 514 2.64 11.36 -1.10
C GLN A 514 1.51 11.94 -2.01
N LYS A 515 1.76 13.09 -2.60
CA LYS A 515 1.44 13.19 -4.00
C LYS A 515 2.15 12.00 -4.64
N PHE A 516 1.39 11.04 -5.16
CA PHE A 516 1.92 9.86 -5.87
C PHE A 516 2.93 10.30 -6.94
N ILE A 517 2.81 11.55 -7.36
CA ILE A 517 3.62 12.29 -8.32
C ILE A 517 3.86 13.67 -7.73
N ASP A 518 5.10 14.05 -7.48
CA ASP A 518 5.45 15.33 -6.87
C ASP A 518 5.96 16.33 -7.93
N GLY A 519 5.07 17.24 -8.34
CA GLY A 519 5.39 18.27 -9.33
C GLY A 519 6.41 19.29 -8.83
N ASP A 520 6.39 19.62 -7.55
CA ASP A 520 7.33 20.56 -6.96
C ASP A 520 8.74 19.95 -6.89
N GLU A 521 8.86 18.64 -6.58
CA GLU A 521 10.13 17.91 -6.65
C GLU A 521 10.64 17.81 -8.09
N MET A 522 9.77 17.52 -9.06
CA MET A 522 10.15 17.52 -10.48
C MET A 522 10.63 18.91 -10.93
N LEU A 523 9.97 19.99 -10.49
CA LEU A 523 10.40 21.36 -10.81
C LEU A 523 11.76 21.69 -10.17
N ALA A 524 12.01 21.19 -8.96
CA ALA A 524 13.31 21.29 -8.30
C ALA A 524 14.41 20.51 -9.06
N LEU A 525 14.08 19.33 -9.62
CA LEU A 525 15.00 18.56 -10.48
C LEU A 525 15.31 19.30 -11.80
N VAL A 526 14.35 20.03 -12.38
CA VAL A 526 14.62 20.91 -13.53
C VAL A 526 15.62 22.00 -13.14
N ASP A 527 15.36 22.74 -12.05
CA ASP A 527 16.25 23.80 -11.56
C ASP A 527 17.66 23.27 -11.20
N GLN A 528 17.76 22.06 -10.62
CA GLN A 528 19.02 21.42 -10.32
C GLN A 528 19.85 21.17 -11.58
N GLN A 529 19.25 20.68 -12.67
CA GLN A 529 19.97 20.46 -13.94
C GLN A 529 20.51 21.77 -14.52
N LEU A 530 19.75 22.85 -14.44
CA LEU A 530 20.18 24.17 -14.92
C LEU A 530 21.37 24.72 -14.10
N ARG A 531 21.48 24.40 -12.82
CA ARG A 531 22.60 24.81 -11.97
C ARG A 531 23.95 24.18 -12.38
N TYR A 532 23.96 23.09 -13.13
CA TYR A 532 25.17 22.55 -13.72
C TYR A 532 25.69 23.42 -14.90
N GLY A 533 24.88 24.34 -15.36
CA GLY A 533 25.18 25.24 -16.51
C GLY A 533 24.74 24.60 -17.84
N PRO A 534 25.25 25.14 -18.96
CA PRO A 534 24.90 24.64 -20.29
C PRO A 534 25.26 23.14 -20.47
N ARG A 535 24.35 22.42 -21.11
CA ARG A 535 24.47 20.95 -21.27
C ARG A 535 24.72 20.48 -22.70
N TYR A 536 25.12 21.43 -23.61
CA TYR A 536 25.51 21.05 -24.96
C TYR A 536 26.78 20.16 -24.97
N LEU A 537 26.97 19.41 -26.03
CA LEU A 537 28.14 18.54 -26.18
C LEU A 537 29.42 19.35 -25.91
N SER A 538 30.43 18.83 -25.30
CA SER A 538 31.66 19.52 -24.87
C SER A 538 31.55 20.48 -23.67
N ALA A 539 30.37 20.90 -23.23
CA ALA A 539 30.22 21.74 -22.05
C ALA A 539 30.54 21.00 -20.74
N THR A 540 31.00 21.71 -19.71
CA THR A 540 31.26 21.10 -18.39
C THR A 540 29.95 20.62 -17.78
N GLY A 541 28.87 21.40 -17.88
CA GLY A 541 27.54 21.05 -17.36
C GLY A 541 26.98 19.76 -17.95
N HIS A 542 27.27 19.46 -19.23
CA HIS A 542 26.92 18.19 -19.86
C HIS A 542 27.51 16.97 -19.13
N LYS A 543 28.80 17.00 -18.79
CA LYS A 543 29.46 15.92 -18.05
C LYS A 543 28.98 15.80 -16.61
N ASP A 544 28.59 16.91 -15.99
CA ASP A 544 28.13 16.92 -14.60
C ASP A 544 26.70 16.39 -14.50
N VAL A 545 25.81 16.72 -15.45
CA VAL A 545 24.48 16.11 -15.56
C VAL A 545 24.58 14.61 -15.89
N GLN A 546 25.49 14.19 -16.76
CA GLN A 546 25.73 12.79 -17.07
C GLN A 546 26.08 11.98 -15.80
N LYS A 547 27.02 12.48 -14.95
CA LYS A 547 27.35 11.85 -13.68
C LYS A 547 26.16 11.80 -12.72
N PHE A 548 25.39 12.87 -12.65
CA PHE A 548 24.19 12.95 -11.85
C PHE A 548 23.18 11.87 -12.27
N LEU A 549 22.87 11.77 -13.56
CA LEU A 549 21.91 10.80 -14.08
C LEU A 549 22.36 9.34 -13.87
N ILE A 550 23.65 9.06 -14.01
CA ILE A 550 24.19 7.72 -13.71
C ILE A 550 23.97 7.39 -12.24
N ALA A 551 24.27 8.32 -11.32
CA ALA A 551 24.11 8.09 -9.89
C ALA A 551 22.64 7.90 -9.50
N GLU A 552 21.72 8.66 -10.10
CA GLU A 552 20.28 8.49 -9.88
C GLU A 552 19.79 7.14 -10.42
N MET A 553 20.20 6.71 -11.60
CA MET A 553 19.80 5.42 -12.14
C MET A 553 20.35 4.25 -11.32
N ASP A 554 21.59 4.33 -10.85
CA ASP A 554 22.17 3.33 -9.94
C ASP A 554 21.40 3.23 -8.61
N ALA A 555 20.86 4.34 -8.12
CA ALA A 555 20.08 4.38 -6.90
C ALA A 555 18.61 3.91 -7.08
N LEU A 556 18.02 4.21 -8.25
CA LEU A 556 16.58 4.02 -8.49
C LEU A 556 16.24 2.73 -9.26
N THR A 557 17.21 2.06 -9.92
CA THR A 557 16.91 0.92 -10.80
C THR A 557 17.65 -0.35 -10.40
N GLN A 558 17.14 -1.51 -10.81
CA GLN A 558 17.78 -2.79 -10.50
C GLN A 558 19.00 -3.09 -11.38
N GLU A 559 19.10 -2.45 -12.53
CA GLU A 559 20.23 -2.60 -13.45
C GLU A 559 20.43 -1.28 -14.21
N THR A 560 21.66 -0.75 -14.19
CA THR A 560 22.04 0.41 -15.02
C THR A 560 22.99 -0.04 -16.12
N LYS A 561 22.69 0.33 -17.35
CA LYS A 561 23.57 0.12 -18.51
C LYS A 561 23.99 1.45 -19.10
N ILE A 562 25.22 1.52 -19.57
CA ILE A 562 25.79 2.72 -20.16
C ILE A 562 26.31 2.36 -21.56
N GLN A 563 25.88 3.11 -22.57
CA GLN A 563 26.40 3.03 -23.94
C GLN A 563 27.26 4.25 -24.19
N THR A 564 28.55 4.09 -24.32
CA THR A 564 29.53 5.16 -24.65
C THR A 564 30.17 4.92 -26.00
N TRP A 565 30.21 5.95 -26.85
CA TRP A 565 30.85 5.88 -28.18
C TRP A 565 31.50 7.20 -28.54
N GLN A 566 32.37 7.13 -29.56
CA GLN A 566 32.99 8.31 -30.15
C GLN A 566 32.27 8.70 -31.44
N HIS A 567 31.77 9.91 -31.48
CA HIS A 567 31.21 10.53 -32.68
C HIS A 567 32.19 11.52 -33.27
N THR A 568 32.30 11.55 -34.59
CA THR A 568 33.12 12.55 -35.31
C THR A 568 32.22 13.35 -36.20
N SER A 569 32.10 14.65 -35.95
CA SER A 569 31.31 15.56 -36.75
C SER A 569 31.93 15.77 -38.15
N PRO A 570 31.19 16.31 -39.15
CA PRO A 570 31.65 16.59 -40.48
C PRO A 570 32.88 17.53 -40.56
N ASP A 571 33.02 18.43 -39.57
CA ASP A 571 34.19 19.33 -39.43
C ASP A 571 35.40 18.70 -38.75
N GLY A 572 35.27 17.42 -38.36
CA GLY A 572 36.37 16.63 -37.76
C GLY A 572 36.47 16.73 -36.24
N GLN A 573 35.58 17.42 -35.56
CA GLN A 573 35.53 17.46 -34.10
C GLN A 573 35.05 16.12 -33.54
N LYS A 574 35.68 15.67 -32.45
CA LYS A 574 35.35 14.39 -31.80
C LYS A 574 34.61 14.66 -30.50
N TYR A 575 33.47 13.96 -30.33
CA TYR A 575 32.65 13.96 -29.14
C TYR A 575 32.58 12.57 -28.54
N GLU A 576 32.65 12.46 -27.22
CA GLU A 576 32.32 11.25 -26.49
C GLU A 576 30.88 11.40 -25.99
N LEU A 577 30.03 10.54 -26.47
CA LEU A 577 28.57 10.55 -26.21
C LEU A 577 28.22 9.34 -25.33
N THR A 578 27.20 9.50 -24.50
CA THR A 578 26.82 8.46 -23.55
C THR A 578 25.30 8.40 -23.34
N ASN A 579 24.65 7.32 -23.78
CA ASN A 579 23.29 7.00 -23.37
C ASN A 579 23.30 6.29 -22.00
N ILE A 580 22.31 6.62 -21.16
CA ILE A 580 22.15 6.05 -19.83
C ILE A 580 20.83 5.29 -19.77
N ILE A 581 20.85 4.02 -19.40
CA ILE A 581 19.69 3.14 -19.41
C ILE A 581 19.50 2.55 -18.01
N GLY A 582 18.45 2.98 -17.30
CA GLY A 582 18.02 2.40 -16.04
C GLY A 582 16.93 1.36 -16.26
N ARG A 583 17.12 0.12 -15.78
CA ARG A 583 16.17 -0.97 -16.01
C ARG A 583 15.42 -1.35 -14.75
N LEU A 584 14.12 -1.15 -14.80
CA LEU A 584 13.17 -1.57 -13.77
C LEU A 584 12.52 -2.89 -14.17
N TYR A 585 12.41 -3.83 -13.21
CA TYR A 585 11.86 -5.17 -13.41
C TYR A 585 12.56 -5.92 -14.58
N PRO A 586 13.88 -6.09 -14.54
CA PRO A 586 14.69 -6.59 -15.68
C PRO A 586 14.33 -8.02 -16.10
N THR A 587 13.70 -8.80 -15.22
CA THR A 587 13.23 -10.17 -15.52
C THR A 587 11.95 -10.22 -16.35
N ASN A 588 11.22 -9.10 -16.49
CA ASN A 588 10.04 -9.05 -17.31
C ASN A 588 10.43 -8.95 -18.79
N GLU A 589 9.98 -9.93 -19.59
CA GLU A 589 10.31 -9.99 -21.02
C GLU A 589 9.54 -8.97 -21.87
N LYS A 590 8.33 -8.61 -21.45
CA LYS A 590 7.54 -7.54 -22.07
C LYS A 590 8.04 -6.21 -21.53
N ARG A 591 8.64 -5.38 -22.37
CA ARG A 591 9.26 -4.13 -21.91
C ARG A 591 8.74 -2.90 -22.66
N ILE A 592 8.68 -1.78 -21.95
CA ILE A 592 8.37 -0.44 -22.49
C ILE A 592 9.56 0.48 -22.22
N ILE A 593 9.96 1.24 -23.24
CA ILE A 593 10.95 2.30 -23.14
C ILE A 593 10.26 3.60 -22.74
N LEU A 594 10.77 4.30 -21.72
CA LEU A 594 10.50 5.70 -21.42
C LEU A 594 11.78 6.46 -21.69
N ALA A 595 11.77 7.40 -22.62
CA ALA A 595 12.98 8.08 -23.04
C ALA A 595 12.82 9.61 -23.13
N THR A 596 13.93 10.30 -22.98
CA THR A 596 14.11 11.74 -23.24
C THR A 596 15.59 12.02 -23.48
N HIS A 597 15.94 13.14 -24.10
CA HIS A 597 17.34 13.57 -24.14
C HIS A 597 17.70 14.38 -22.88
N TYR A 598 19.01 14.60 -22.64
CA TYR A 598 19.48 15.35 -21.49
C TYR A 598 20.45 16.51 -21.84
N ASP A 599 20.87 16.59 -23.08
CA ASP A 599 21.66 17.70 -23.59
C ASP A 599 20.78 18.98 -23.82
N SER A 600 21.41 20.07 -24.09
CA SER A 600 20.73 21.33 -24.45
C SER A 600 21.46 22.03 -25.58
N LYS A 601 20.77 22.91 -26.28
CA LYS A 601 21.31 23.57 -27.49
C LYS A 601 22.42 24.58 -27.18
N LYS A 602 23.49 24.54 -27.97
CA LYS A 602 24.61 25.45 -27.82
C LYS A 602 24.26 26.91 -28.21
N PHE A 603 23.45 27.08 -29.22
CA PHE A 603 23.08 28.38 -29.76
C PHE A 603 21.58 28.58 -29.68
N ALA A 604 21.16 29.72 -29.12
CA ALA A 604 19.76 30.11 -29.06
C ALA A 604 19.26 30.65 -30.41
N ASP A 605 19.18 29.77 -31.41
CA ASP A 605 19.00 30.10 -32.82
C ASP A 605 17.64 30.75 -33.13
N LYS A 606 16.66 30.62 -32.24
CA LYS A 606 15.36 31.32 -32.31
C LYS A 606 15.27 32.55 -31.45
N ASP A 607 16.34 32.91 -30.71
CA ASP A 607 16.35 34.13 -29.89
C ASP A 607 16.50 35.35 -30.78
N ALA A 608 15.68 36.40 -30.52
CA ALA A 608 15.71 37.61 -31.32
C ALA A 608 16.98 38.45 -31.14
N GLN A 609 17.68 38.30 -29.99
CA GLN A 609 18.81 39.16 -29.62
C GLN A 609 20.07 38.40 -29.20
N ASN A 610 19.93 37.15 -28.71
CA ASN A 610 21.00 36.41 -28.02
C ASN A 610 21.38 35.11 -28.75
N GLN A 611 21.33 35.05 -30.08
CA GLN A 611 21.54 33.84 -30.86
C GLN A 611 22.88 33.16 -30.62
N SER A 612 23.90 33.84 -30.14
CA SER A 612 25.21 33.27 -29.83
C SER A 612 25.31 32.71 -28.42
N GLN A 613 24.31 32.88 -27.58
CA GLN A 613 24.27 32.30 -26.23
C GLN A 613 23.68 30.88 -26.24
N SER A 614 24.01 30.12 -25.23
CA SER A 614 23.43 28.76 -25.05
C SER A 614 22.01 28.83 -24.49
N VAL A 615 21.18 27.86 -24.92
CA VAL A 615 19.84 27.66 -24.37
C VAL A 615 19.99 27.03 -22.97
N PRO A 616 19.29 27.58 -21.93
CA PRO A 616 19.31 26.99 -20.60
C PRO A 616 18.68 25.58 -20.58
N GLY A 617 17.64 25.35 -21.38
CA GLY A 617 17.03 24.04 -21.58
C GLY A 617 16.19 23.58 -20.40
N ALA A 618 15.34 24.43 -19.84
CA ALA A 618 14.47 24.04 -18.73
C ALA A 618 13.35 23.10 -19.18
N ASN A 619 12.68 23.45 -20.27
CA ASN A 619 11.67 22.61 -20.89
C ASN A 619 12.32 21.60 -21.86
N ASP A 620 13.29 22.06 -22.62
CA ASP A 620 14.03 21.40 -23.65
C ASP A 620 15.48 21.09 -23.16
N SER A 621 15.74 20.03 -22.42
CA SER A 621 15.09 18.76 -22.14
C SER A 621 14.96 18.44 -20.64
N ALA A 622 15.34 19.37 -19.75
CA ALA A 622 15.36 19.05 -18.31
C ALA A 622 13.98 18.64 -17.76
N SER A 623 12.89 19.05 -18.43
CA SER A 623 11.52 18.66 -18.07
C SER A 623 11.27 17.16 -18.24
N GLY A 624 11.63 16.57 -19.38
CA GLY A 624 11.51 15.14 -19.63
C GLY A 624 12.35 14.32 -18.66
N VAL A 625 13.60 14.76 -18.40
CA VAL A 625 14.47 14.12 -17.40
C VAL A 625 13.82 14.11 -16.01
N ALA A 626 13.26 15.23 -15.55
CA ALA A 626 12.62 15.32 -14.25
C ALA A 626 11.40 14.36 -14.11
N VAL A 627 10.57 14.27 -15.17
CA VAL A 627 9.44 13.33 -15.23
C VAL A 627 9.93 11.88 -15.16
N LEU A 628 10.97 11.51 -15.88
CA LEU A 628 11.47 10.13 -15.91
C LEU A 628 12.13 9.72 -14.58
N LEU A 629 12.86 10.62 -13.94
CA LEU A 629 13.43 10.38 -12.60
C LEU A 629 12.33 10.15 -11.56
N GLU A 630 11.28 10.97 -11.59
CA GLU A 630 10.14 10.82 -10.68
C GLU A 630 9.37 9.51 -10.92
N LEU A 631 9.14 9.15 -12.19
CA LEU A 631 8.53 7.86 -12.54
C LEU A 631 9.39 6.67 -12.08
N ALA A 632 10.71 6.74 -12.25
CA ALA A 632 11.62 5.72 -11.74
C ALA A 632 11.52 5.59 -10.21
N ARG A 633 11.49 6.71 -9.48
CA ARG A 633 11.32 6.76 -8.03
C ARG A 633 10.00 6.12 -7.59
N ILE A 634 8.90 6.44 -8.26
CA ILE A 634 7.58 5.89 -7.98
C ILE A 634 7.56 4.39 -8.22
N LEU A 635 8.03 3.93 -9.38
CA LEU A 635 8.03 2.52 -9.76
C LEU A 635 8.92 1.67 -8.85
N THR A 636 10.08 2.18 -8.43
CA THR A 636 10.97 1.49 -7.49
C THR A 636 10.33 1.30 -6.11
N ASN A 637 9.56 2.28 -5.64
CA ASN A 637 8.91 2.24 -4.34
C ASN A 637 7.47 1.68 -4.39
N SER A 638 6.98 1.28 -5.57
CA SER A 638 5.61 0.79 -5.72
C SER A 638 5.47 -0.65 -5.25
N HIS A 639 4.43 -0.91 -4.45
CA HIS A 639 4.02 -2.27 -4.05
C HIS A 639 3.18 -2.98 -5.12
N VAL A 640 2.65 -2.24 -6.08
CA VAL A 640 1.92 -2.77 -7.24
C VAL A 640 2.80 -2.57 -8.45
N LEU A 641 3.23 -3.66 -9.07
CA LEU A 641 4.09 -3.60 -10.24
C LEU A 641 3.23 -3.53 -11.52
N PRO A 642 3.66 -2.78 -12.54
CA PRO A 642 3.04 -2.88 -13.86
C PRO A 642 3.26 -4.27 -14.45
N GLY A 643 2.38 -4.69 -15.38
CA GLY A 643 2.49 -5.97 -16.10
C GLY A 643 3.72 -6.07 -17.01
N VAL A 644 4.47 -4.97 -17.17
CA VAL A 644 5.61 -4.81 -18.08
C VAL A 644 6.88 -4.40 -17.34
N GLY A 645 8.05 -4.75 -17.86
CA GLY A 645 9.32 -4.13 -17.45
C GLY A 645 9.46 -2.74 -18.08
N VAL A 646 10.11 -1.83 -17.35
CA VAL A 646 10.30 -0.46 -17.80
C VAL A 646 11.79 -0.15 -17.94
N ASP A 647 12.20 0.40 -19.07
CA ASP A 647 13.52 0.92 -19.33
C ASP A 647 13.47 2.43 -19.43
N VAL A 648 14.12 3.13 -18.49
CA VAL A 648 14.28 4.58 -18.49
C VAL A 648 15.55 4.92 -19.22
N VAL A 649 15.45 5.67 -20.33
CA VAL A 649 16.57 5.94 -21.22
C VAL A 649 16.79 7.44 -21.36
N PHE A 650 18.00 7.89 -21.06
CA PHE A 650 18.43 9.27 -21.31
C PHE A 650 19.37 9.27 -22.52
N PHE A 651 18.92 9.89 -23.60
CA PHE A 651 19.69 10.02 -24.85
C PHE A 651 20.64 11.19 -24.80
N ASP A 652 21.80 11.04 -25.45
CA ASP A 652 22.83 12.06 -25.58
C ASP A 652 22.86 12.62 -27.00
N GLY A 653 23.00 13.92 -27.15
CA GLY A 653 23.21 14.57 -28.44
C GLY A 653 21.97 14.57 -29.33
N GLU A 654 20.78 14.76 -28.78
CA GLU A 654 19.55 15.02 -29.53
C GLU A 654 19.64 16.36 -30.22
N GLU A 655 20.14 17.39 -29.53
CA GLU A 655 20.34 18.75 -30.02
C GLU A 655 21.44 18.85 -31.12
N GLY A 656 22.09 17.71 -31.35
CA GLY A 656 23.06 17.55 -32.43
C GLY A 656 24.43 18.15 -32.17
N GLU A 657 25.17 18.33 -33.26
CA GLU A 657 26.51 18.85 -33.21
C GLU A 657 26.54 20.36 -32.99
N GLU A 658 27.55 20.87 -32.29
CA GLU A 658 27.67 22.28 -31.84
C GLU A 658 27.52 23.33 -32.93
N ASN A 659 27.75 22.98 -34.22
CA ASN A 659 27.78 23.96 -35.33
C ASN A 659 26.53 23.93 -36.21
N GLN A 660 25.47 23.23 -35.83
CA GLN A 660 24.20 23.22 -36.56
C GLN A 660 23.33 24.40 -36.14
N GLY A 661 23.69 25.60 -36.54
CA GLY A 661 22.84 26.78 -36.44
C GLY A 661 21.72 26.72 -37.46
N GLY A 662 20.46 26.52 -37.04
CA GLY A 662 19.26 26.80 -37.83
C GLY A 662 18.97 25.96 -39.08
N ASP A 663 19.87 25.08 -39.53
CA ASP A 663 19.66 24.15 -40.65
C ASP A 663 19.28 22.74 -40.19
N TYR A 664 18.00 22.54 -40.06
CA TYR A 664 17.44 21.23 -39.66
C TYR A 664 17.51 20.14 -40.76
N THR A 665 18.04 20.45 -41.96
CA THR A 665 18.12 19.45 -43.05
C THR A 665 19.13 18.33 -42.73
N ASN A 666 20.15 18.60 -41.95
CA ASN A 666 21.19 17.65 -41.53
C ASN A 666 21.10 17.24 -40.05
N TRP A 667 20.08 17.70 -39.34
CA TRP A 667 19.87 17.34 -37.92
C TRP A 667 19.66 15.83 -37.75
N LYS A 668 20.30 15.27 -36.73
CA LYS A 668 20.22 13.84 -36.37
C LYS A 668 20.27 13.69 -34.84
N PRO A 669 19.33 12.98 -34.23
CA PRO A 669 19.37 12.66 -32.81
C PRO A 669 20.39 11.52 -32.59
N LEU A 670 21.64 11.88 -32.23
CA LEU A 670 22.78 10.96 -32.21
C LEU A 670 22.60 9.81 -31.25
N GLY A 671 22.05 10.07 -30.06
CA GLY A 671 21.87 9.09 -29.00
C GLY A 671 20.85 8.01 -29.35
N SER A 672 19.67 8.42 -29.79
CA SER A 672 18.61 7.48 -30.15
C SER A 672 18.93 6.68 -31.42
N ILE A 673 19.67 7.25 -32.36
CA ILE A 673 20.19 6.49 -33.51
C ILE A 673 21.13 5.39 -33.04
N TYR A 674 22.14 5.72 -32.20
CA TYR A 674 23.07 4.74 -31.67
C TYR A 674 22.36 3.67 -30.87
N PHE A 675 21.43 4.06 -30.01
CA PHE A 675 20.64 3.11 -29.23
C PHE A 675 19.82 2.16 -30.11
N ALA A 676 19.17 2.69 -31.16
CA ALA A 676 18.34 1.92 -32.08
C ALA A 676 19.16 0.90 -32.90
N GLU A 677 20.39 1.26 -33.30
CA GLU A 677 21.33 0.38 -34.01
C GLU A 677 21.89 -0.74 -33.09
N HIS A 678 21.93 -0.50 -31.75
CA HIS A 678 22.50 -1.40 -30.78
C HIS A 678 21.48 -2.05 -29.84
N LEU A 679 20.20 -2.11 -30.24
CA LEU A 679 19.12 -2.71 -29.45
C LEU A 679 19.40 -4.15 -29.00
N SER A 680 20.04 -4.94 -29.86
CA SER A 680 20.38 -6.35 -29.56
C SER A 680 21.35 -6.52 -28.40
N GLU A 681 22.19 -5.52 -28.09
CA GLU A 681 23.10 -5.56 -26.94
C GLU A 681 22.37 -5.45 -25.60
N ILE A 682 21.17 -4.85 -25.61
CA ILE A 682 20.33 -4.61 -24.43
C ILE A 682 19.24 -5.68 -24.30
N TYR A 683 18.61 -6.03 -25.42
CA TYR A 683 17.40 -6.86 -25.46
C TYR A 683 17.59 -8.25 -26.09
N GLY A 684 18.79 -8.55 -26.64
CA GLY A 684 19.02 -9.77 -27.43
C GLY A 684 18.11 -9.81 -28.65
N ASP A 685 17.47 -10.94 -28.89
CA ASP A 685 16.56 -11.12 -30.03
C ASP A 685 15.13 -10.58 -29.79
N LYS A 686 14.81 -10.13 -28.56
CA LYS A 686 13.48 -9.64 -28.18
C LYS A 686 13.46 -8.11 -28.20
N LYS A 687 12.59 -7.52 -29.02
CA LYS A 687 12.38 -6.07 -29.05
C LYS A 687 11.40 -5.62 -27.96
N PRO A 688 11.55 -4.40 -27.41
CA PRO A 688 10.53 -3.78 -26.58
C PRO A 688 9.17 -3.69 -27.29
N MET A 689 8.08 -3.74 -26.52
CA MET A 689 6.70 -3.63 -27.04
C MET A 689 6.39 -2.25 -27.58
N GLY A 690 7.09 -1.22 -27.12
CA GLY A 690 6.92 0.16 -27.54
C GLY A 690 7.77 1.13 -26.73
N GLY A 691 7.73 2.40 -27.13
CA GLY A 691 8.43 3.49 -26.45
C GLY A 691 7.55 4.72 -26.30
N ILE A 692 7.81 5.49 -25.25
CA ILE A 692 7.29 6.84 -25.02
C ILE A 692 8.49 7.76 -24.95
N VAL A 693 8.55 8.75 -25.83
CA VAL A 693 9.58 9.78 -25.82
C VAL A 693 8.96 11.07 -25.30
N LEU A 694 9.65 11.75 -24.39
CA LEU A 694 9.22 13.01 -23.80
C LEU A 694 10.14 14.12 -24.25
N ASP A 695 9.54 15.21 -24.68
CA ASP A 695 10.24 16.46 -24.96
C ASP A 695 9.33 17.65 -24.68
N MET A 696 9.86 18.70 -24.07
CA MET A 696 9.16 19.96 -23.75
C MET A 696 7.80 19.74 -23.04
N VAL A 697 7.80 19.17 -21.83
CA VAL A 697 6.57 18.74 -21.12
C VAL A 697 6.24 19.55 -19.87
N CYS A 698 6.85 20.72 -19.67
CA CYS A 698 6.63 21.53 -18.48
C CYS A 698 5.99 22.91 -18.69
N ASP A 699 5.62 23.30 -19.92
CA ASP A 699 5.02 24.61 -20.15
C ASP A 699 3.84 24.88 -19.19
N LYS A 700 3.70 26.14 -18.75
CA LYS A 700 2.59 26.60 -17.92
C LYS A 700 1.24 26.48 -18.61
N ASP A 701 1.22 26.68 -19.93
CA ASP A 701 0.04 26.57 -20.78
C ASP A 701 0.05 25.26 -21.61
N LEU A 702 0.52 24.16 -21.01
CA LEU A 702 0.75 22.88 -21.64
C LEU A 702 -0.40 22.41 -22.52
N ASN A 703 -0.10 22.12 -23.79
CA ASN A 703 -1.05 21.68 -24.80
C ASN A 703 -0.43 20.61 -25.73
N ILE A 704 -0.75 19.36 -25.51
CA ILE A 704 -0.15 18.20 -26.19
C ILE A 704 -1.15 17.61 -27.19
N SER A 705 -0.84 17.72 -28.49
CA SER A 705 -1.58 17.04 -29.56
C SER A 705 -0.88 15.73 -29.97
N LYS A 706 -1.59 14.84 -30.67
CA LYS A 706 -0.99 13.61 -31.22
C LYS A 706 -0.03 13.97 -32.33
N GLU A 707 1.26 13.71 -32.15
CA GLU A 707 2.24 13.91 -33.20
C GLU A 707 1.91 12.98 -34.40
N GLN A 708 2.08 13.51 -35.63
CA GLN A 708 1.58 12.85 -36.85
C GLN A 708 2.28 11.51 -37.12
N SER A 709 3.61 11.43 -37.04
CA SER A 709 4.35 10.18 -37.32
C SER A 709 4.11 9.13 -36.23
N SER A 710 3.87 9.54 -34.99
CA SER A 710 3.46 8.68 -33.88
C SER A 710 2.12 7.98 -34.17
N THR A 711 1.16 8.71 -34.77
CA THR A 711 -0.14 8.11 -35.15
C THR A 711 -0.02 7.12 -36.33
N GLN A 712 1.05 7.20 -37.11
CA GLN A 712 1.29 6.30 -38.25
C GLN A 712 2.09 5.06 -37.82
N ASN A 713 3.18 5.24 -37.05
CA ASN A 713 4.13 4.18 -36.74
C ASN A 713 3.83 3.46 -35.43
N ALA A 714 3.12 4.11 -34.51
CA ALA A 714 2.75 3.57 -33.19
C ALA A 714 1.24 3.76 -32.91
N PHE A 715 0.37 3.53 -33.88
CA PHE A 715 -1.07 3.83 -33.85
C PHE A 715 -1.75 3.27 -32.59
N SER A 716 -1.55 1.98 -32.29
CA SER A 716 -2.21 1.32 -31.16
C SER A 716 -1.77 1.92 -29.83
N GLN A 717 -0.46 2.12 -29.64
CA GLN A 717 0.13 2.66 -28.43
C GLN A 717 -0.32 4.13 -28.21
N THR A 718 -0.24 4.96 -29.25
CA THR A 718 -0.70 6.35 -29.25
C THR A 718 -2.19 6.44 -28.89
N LYS A 719 -3.02 5.58 -29.50
CA LYS A 719 -4.46 5.58 -29.22
C LYS A 719 -4.74 5.23 -27.76
N ILE A 720 -4.15 4.14 -27.24
CA ILE A 720 -4.33 3.71 -25.85
C ILE A 720 -3.87 4.80 -24.89
N PHE A 721 -2.71 5.40 -25.15
CA PHE A 721 -2.18 6.48 -24.32
C PHE A 721 -3.13 7.68 -24.26
N TRP A 722 -3.62 8.20 -25.41
CA TRP A 722 -4.54 9.33 -25.45
C TRP A 722 -5.90 9.03 -24.82
N ASP A 723 -6.41 7.81 -24.96
CA ASP A 723 -7.66 7.40 -24.30
C ASP A 723 -7.53 7.41 -22.75
N ILE A 724 -6.31 7.21 -22.23
CA ILE A 724 -5.98 7.30 -20.81
C ILE A 724 -5.66 8.76 -20.42
N ALA A 725 -4.79 9.43 -21.14
CA ALA A 725 -4.29 10.76 -20.83
C ALA A 725 -5.40 11.83 -20.80
N LYS A 726 -6.38 11.74 -21.70
CA LYS A 726 -7.59 12.59 -21.68
C LYS A 726 -8.43 12.43 -20.42
N LYS A 727 -8.37 11.29 -19.74
CA LYS A 727 -9.05 11.10 -18.44
C LYS A 727 -8.29 11.75 -17.30
N VAL A 728 -6.98 11.97 -17.46
CA VAL A 728 -6.15 12.73 -16.51
C VAL A 728 -6.43 14.22 -16.67
N ASP A 729 -6.27 14.76 -17.90
CA ASP A 729 -6.64 16.12 -18.22
C ASP A 729 -6.93 16.28 -19.74
N SER A 730 -8.20 16.51 -20.08
CA SER A 730 -8.61 16.70 -21.49
C SER A 730 -8.29 18.07 -22.07
N ASN A 731 -7.91 19.04 -21.23
CA ASN A 731 -7.47 20.34 -21.72
C ASN A 731 -6.00 20.33 -22.12
N VAL A 732 -5.20 19.45 -21.49
CA VAL A 732 -3.78 19.26 -21.80
C VAL A 732 -3.62 18.28 -22.98
N PHE A 733 -4.24 17.10 -22.92
CA PHE A 733 -4.14 16.09 -23.97
C PHE A 733 -5.28 16.21 -24.98
N VAL A 734 -5.06 17.03 -26.01
CA VAL A 734 -6.08 17.28 -27.02
C VAL A 734 -6.18 16.16 -28.06
N ASP A 735 -7.40 15.80 -28.45
CA ASP A 735 -7.66 14.72 -29.40
C ASP A 735 -7.60 15.19 -30.86
N MET A 736 -6.46 15.83 -31.20
CA MET A 736 -6.18 16.30 -32.56
C MET A 736 -4.84 15.74 -33.04
N ILE A 737 -4.70 15.56 -34.35
CA ILE A 737 -3.41 15.26 -34.97
C ILE A 737 -2.68 16.56 -35.17
N GLY A 738 -1.51 16.70 -34.58
CA GLY A 738 -0.59 17.82 -34.67
C GLY A 738 0.38 17.67 -35.85
N PRO A 739 1.43 18.49 -35.90
CA PRO A 739 2.45 18.45 -36.97
C PRO A 739 3.26 17.14 -36.92
N GLU A 740 3.94 16.82 -37.99
CA GLU A 740 4.98 15.78 -38.04
C GLU A 740 6.27 16.39 -37.46
N ILE A 741 6.80 15.74 -36.43
CA ILE A 741 8.00 16.15 -35.72
C ILE A 741 9.06 15.07 -35.85
N ARG A 742 10.30 15.43 -36.17
CA ARG A 742 11.43 14.53 -36.08
C ARG A 742 12.04 14.63 -34.70
N ASP A 743 12.23 13.50 -34.03
CA ASP A 743 12.69 13.44 -32.66
C ASP A 743 13.19 12.04 -32.35
N ASP A 744 13.66 11.77 -31.14
CA ASP A 744 14.21 10.50 -30.64
C ASP A 744 13.30 9.28 -30.86
N HIS A 745 11.99 9.44 -30.97
CA HIS A 745 11.06 8.35 -31.33
C HIS A 745 11.23 7.86 -32.76
N THR A 746 11.76 8.69 -33.66
CA THR A 746 11.89 8.35 -35.09
C THR A 746 12.87 7.18 -35.31
N PRO A 747 14.11 7.16 -34.80
CA PRO A 747 15.01 6.03 -34.91
C PRO A 747 14.48 4.75 -34.27
N LEU A 748 13.75 4.83 -33.14
CA LEU A 748 13.12 3.69 -32.51
C LEU A 748 12.07 3.04 -33.44
N ASN A 749 11.22 3.85 -34.05
CA ASN A 749 10.25 3.38 -35.04
C ASN A 749 10.91 2.71 -36.24
N GLN A 750 11.99 3.30 -36.78
CA GLN A 750 12.78 2.72 -37.87
C GLN A 750 13.40 1.36 -37.48
N ALA A 751 13.81 1.21 -36.23
CA ALA A 751 14.32 -0.05 -35.69
C ALA A 751 13.21 -1.07 -35.35
N GLY A 752 11.94 -0.73 -35.58
CA GLY A 752 10.78 -1.59 -35.37
C GLY A 752 10.33 -1.69 -33.91
N VAL A 753 10.59 -0.67 -33.10
CA VAL A 753 10.02 -0.44 -31.76
C VAL A 753 8.96 0.65 -31.88
N PRO A 754 7.65 0.32 -31.89
CA PRO A 754 6.58 1.30 -32.05
C PRO A 754 6.62 2.35 -30.93
N SER A 755 7.06 3.57 -31.24
CA SER A 755 7.29 4.63 -30.27
C SER A 755 6.52 5.91 -30.63
N PHE A 756 5.99 6.59 -29.63
CA PHE A 756 5.26 7.85 -29.80
C PHE A 756 5.88 8.97 -28.97
N LEU A 757 5.69 10.19 -29.44
CA LEU A 757 6.20 11.41 -28.84
C LEU A 757 5.12 12.12 -28.03
N VAL A 758 5.47 12.57 -26.84
CA VAL A 758 4.67 13.42 -25.95
C VAL A 758 5.41 14.74 -25.85
N ILE A 759 4.91 15.75 -26.57
CA ILE A 759 5.58 17.04 -26.73
C ILE A 759 4.56 18.17 -26.78
N ASP A 760 4.88 19.29 -26.14
CA ASP A 760 4.24 20.56 -26.37
C ASP A 760 5.08 21.40 -27.36
N PHE A 761 4.74 21.33 -28.65
CA PHE A 761 5.49 22.04 -29.69
C PHE A 761 5.11 23.54 -29.82
N ASP A 762 4.09 23.97 -29.09
CA ASP A 762 3.60 25.38 -29.12
C ASP A 762 4.24 26.24 -28.02
N TYR A 763 5.47 25.89 -27.61
CA TYR A 763 6.23 26.49 -26.53
C TYR A 763 7.03 27.72 -27.05
N PRO A 764 6.63 29.00 -26.75
CA PRO A 764 7.29 30.18 -27.31
C PRO A 764 8.77 30.38 -26.93
N PRO A 765 9.26 29.95 -25.74
CA PRO A 765 10.68 30.05 -25.38
C PRO A 765 11.57 29.01 -26.04
N PHE A 766 11.05 28.07 -26.86
CA PHE A 766 11.79 27.04 -27.56
C PHE A 766 13.01 27.60 -28.31
N HIS A 767 14.19 27.05 -28.04
CA HIS A 767 15.47 27.42 -28.58
C HIS A 767 15.86 28.90 -28.35
N THR A 768 15.43 29.48 -27.23
CA THR A 768 15.82 30.81 -26.80
C THR A 768 16.51 30.83 -25.44
N THR A 769 17.17 31.92 -25.09
CA THR A 769 17.73 32.13 -23.74
C THR A 769 16.64 32.27 -22.66
N ASN A 770 15.37 32.32 -23.04
CA ASN A 770 14.22 32.38 -22.13
C ASN A 770 13.65 31.00 -21.74
N ASP A 771 14.22 29.91 -22.22
CA ASP A 771 13.85 28.58 -21.76
C ASP A 771 14.41 28.31 -20.35
N THR A 772 13.73 28.84 -19.35
CA THR A 772 14.13 28.90 -17.94
C THR A 772 13.05 28.32 -17.04
N VAL A 773 13.42 27.92 -15.82
CA VAL A 773 12.54 27.27 -14.84
C VAL A 773 11.24 28.05 -14.57
N ASP A 774 11.25 29.35 -14.65
CA ASP A 774 10.05 30.17 -14.47
C ASP A 774 9.01 30.03 -15.61
N LYS A 775 9.31 29.31 -16.69
CA LYS A 775 8.35 28.95 -17.74
C LYS A 775 7.69 27.61 -17.46
N CYS A 776 8.31 26.77 -16.65
CA CYS A 776 7.81 25.48 -16.27
C CYS A 776 6.73 25.54 -15.17
N SER A 777 5.90 24.51 -15.11
CA SER A 777 4.84 24.34 -14.11
C SER A 777 4.92 22.97 -13.44
N ALA A 778 4.91 22.94 -12.12
CA ALA A 778 4.78 21.71 -11.35
C ALA A 778 3.54 20.89 -11.75
N LYS A 779 2.43 21.59 -12.01
CA LYS A 779 1.18 20.97 -12.43
C LYS A 779 1.26 20.28 -13.79
N SER A 780 1.98 20.86 -14.73
CA SER A 780 2.20 20.30 -16.07
C SER A 780 3.01 19.01 -15.98
N LEU A 781 4.10 19.02 -15.21
CA LEU A 781 4.93 17.84 -14.94
C LEU A 781 4.11 16.71 -14.27
N GLU A 782 3.29 17.03 -13.26
CA GLU A 782 2.38 16.09 -12.62
C GLU A 782 1.39 15.45 -13.60
N THR A 783 0.84 16.26 -14.50
CA THR A 783 -0.18 15.82 -15.47
C THR A 783 0.42 14.83 -16.47
N VAL A 784 1.63 15.11 -16.97
CA VAL A 784 2.33 14.20 -17.90
C VAL A 784 2.76 12.92 -17.20
N ALA A 785 3.41 13.01 -16.04
CA ALA A 785 3.81 11.87 -15.26
C ALA A 785 2.61 10.96 -14.89
N GLY A 786 1.46 11.58 -14.55
CA GLY A 786 0.21 10.88 -14.25
C GLY A 786 -0.35 10.11 -15.45
N ALA A 787 -0.30 10.69 -16.63
CA ALA A 787 -0.74 10.02 -17.85
C ALA A 787 0.13 8.79 -18.17
N ILE A 788 1.45 8.94 -18.06
CA ILE A 788 2.40 7.83 -18.31
C ILE A 788 2.24 6.72 -17.28
N LEU A 789 2.16 7.06 -16.01
CA LEU A 789 1.98 6.08 -14.94
C LEU A 789 0.71 5.25 -15.14
N ASN A 790 -0.41 5.90 -15.43
CA ASN A 790 -1.67 5.22 -15.72
C ASN A 790 -1.58 4.33 -16.97
N TYR A 791 -0.84 4.75 -18.00
CA TYR A 791 -0.60 3.93 -19.19
C TYR A 791 0.19 2.67 -18.85
N LEU A 792 1.28 2.76 -18.09
CA LEU A 792 2.11 1.61 -17.68
C LEU A 792 1.32 0.55 -16.92
N TYR A 793 0.35 0.96 -16.09
CA TYR A 793 -0.52 0.03 -15.36
C TYR A 793 -1.70 -0.51 -16.18
N ALA A 794 -1.98 0.08 -17.34
CA ALA A 794 -3.06 -0.36 -18.23
C ALA A 794 -2.60 -1.30 -19.36
N VAL A 795 -1.30 -1.35 -19.65
CA VAL A 795 -0.73 -2.24 -20.70
C VAL A 795 -0.27 -3.55 -20.04
N GLU A 796 -0.82 -4.69 -20.53
CA GLU A 796 -0.48 -6.05 -20.09
C GLU A 796 0.42 -6.77 -21.08
#